data_ae8b5d46e7ea76492c05da979929819e
#
_entry.id   ae8b5d46e7ea76492c05da979929819e
#
_cell.length_a   1.000
_cell.length_b   1.000
_cell.length_c   1.000
_cell.angle_alpha   90.00
_cell.angle_beta   90.00
_cell.angle_gamma   90.00
#
_symmetry.space_group_name_H-M   'P 1'
#
loop_
_entity.id
_entity.type
_entity.pdbx_description
1 polymer ?
#
loop_
_entity_poly.entity_id
_entity_poly.type
_entity_poly.pdbx_seq_one_letter_code
_entity_poly.pdbx_strand_id
1 'polypeptide(L)'
;MTVPGTMRDARRGSAGPARMPPASGSRSPAPAGPRPGVAAVGGALTGRTFAAVAIAWSPAAPHRRQLVAAMGRRVAALRASGVDVTVISRDGSTPAGLRAGCRIAGGAGGPEAMRGILAVLARRGVGPGLLLVVGSEFGAPGGNPGPDAMLLVPEAARVIAVSVGPEPDGVPAGVVHAGGGSRGLLELLDEQVRRHARQRVPAVDEDPAWILSETETGPGPLRRRVTESLFTLGGGGLATRGSVEETAAGAQPMVLAAGVYDGTGPGQHLLPGPVWTGLAVEPAPAGDRRVLDLRTGVLERTELTDGPGPLRTVRLASITIPGVVAMRAEAPAARLPRPGHPLRRPSGTTMAAGREDGMHWARTGAGPGVGIAAVAVQHARRDGALRTVQRVAAYVGNGRYRPGLRAAADALRAADSAGFDRLLADHRAAWARRWDAVDVQVRGDPQAQLALRFGLFQLWCAIKERGELALGARGLSGTGYSGHVFWDADVFILPAVVAMDPAAGAAMIRYRLRRLDAARARARAAGLRGARFPWESAASGEDVTPRSGRLGGRRVPILTGQLEEHITADVAWAAAHYASWTGLGTPAVGPLLAETARYWASRCRLDAAGRAHIDGVIGPDEYHEQVNDNAFTNVMARWNLRAGADAAGRAGNASAETRRWRELADRLVDGYDPTTGRYEQFAGYAGLEPLLINDVAAPPVAVDLLLGRDRVARSQLIKQPDVLMLHHLVPDQVVPGSLRPNLDYYDPRTAHGSSLSPAITASLLARAGRPDEALGMLRMALELDLDDLTGMTSAGLHMANLGGAWQAVVVGMAGVRVRAGVLTVDPRLPGAWDGLQLRFRCLGRKVRLDITHDRAEISADAPLAVALAGQAPRTVTGTASLWAAG
;
A
#
# COMPACT_ATOMS: atom_id res chain seq x y z
N MET A 1 -32.05 21.97 -37.39
CA MET A 1 -33.37 22.54 -37.17
C MET A 1 -33.41 22.93 -35.72
N THR A 2 -33.19 24.07 -35.51
CA THR A 2 -33.74 25.39 -35.29
C THR A 2 -33.68 25.81 -33.83
N VAL A 3 -32.81 26.75 -33.59
CA VAL A 3 -32.86 27.78 -32.51
C VAL A 3 -33.96 28.82 -32.92
N PRO A 4 -34.64 29.63 -32.11
CA PRO A 4 -34.04 30.79 -31.44
C PRO A 4 -34.65 31.10 -30.04
N GLY A 5 -34.08 31.98 -29.21
CA GLY A 5 -33.63 33.38 -29.23
C GLY A 5 -34.41 34.10 -28.15
N THR A 6 -34.07 35.09 -27.49
CA THR A 6 -33.46 36.41 -27.57
C THR A 6 -33.47 37.08 -26.17
N MET A 7 -32.40 37.68 -25.72
CA MET A 7 -32.04 39.07 -25.55
C MET A 7 -33.07 40.05 -24.93
N ARG A 8 -32.61 40.82 -23.92
CA ARG A 8 -32.49 42.32 -23.74
C ARG A 8 -32.09 42.63 -22.31
N ASP A 9 -30.97 43.28 -22.02
CA ASP A 9 -30.47 44.67 -22.23
C ASP A 9 -31.19 45.76 -21.40
N ALA A 10 -30.40 46.47 -20.55
CA ALA A 10 -30.27 47.91 -20.40
C ALA A 10 -29.64 48.27 -19.04
N ARG A 11 -28.44 48.74 -18.99
CA ARG A 11 -27.84 50.13 -19.11
C ARG A 11 -27.95 50.99 -17.84
N ARG A 12 -26.74 51.37 -17.38
CA ARG A 12 -26.16 52.66 -17.03
C ARG A 12 -26.48 53.36 -15.70
N GLY A 13 -25.39 53.85 -15.08
CA GLY A 13 -25.34 54.99 -14.18
C GLY A 13 -24.01 55.16 -13.44
N SER A 14 -23.22 56.08 -13.96
CA SER A 14 -21.91 56.51 -13.46
C SER A 14 -21.98 57.50 -12.32
N ALA A 15 -21.03 57.55 -11.38
CA ALA A 15 -20.32 58.74 -10.87
C ALA A 15 -19.32 58.33 -9.76
N GLY A 16 -18.09 58.78 -9.89
CA GLY A 16 -17.07 58.86 -8.83
C GLY A 16 -16.95 60.33 -8.36
N PRO A 17 -15.84 60.74 -7.67
CA PRO A 17 -15.29 60.28 -6.43
C PRO A 17 -15.26 61.36 -5.32
N ALA A 18 -15.11 61.04 -4.07
CA ALA A 18 -14.73 62.00 -3.03
C ALA A 18 -13.85 61.41 -1.92
N ARG A 19 -12.91 62.19 -1.51
CA ARG A 19 -11.75 62.00 -0.66
C ARG A 19 -12.05 61.70 0.82
N MET A 20 -11.09 60.99 1.44
CA MET A 20 -10.88 60.78 2.88
C MET A 20 -10.74 62.07 3.71
N PRO A 21 -10.96 62.06 5.01
CA PRO A 21 -9.83 61.94 5.95
C PRO A 21 -10.05 61.07 7.20
N PRO A 22 -9.10 61.04 8.17
CA PRO A 22 -8.58 59.76 8.72
C PRO A 22 -8.90 59.43 10.20
N ALA A 23 -8.55 58.18 10.56
CA ALA A 23 -8.10 57.71 11.87
C ALA A 23 -9.05 57.60 13.05
N SER A 24 -9.31 56.37 13.47
CA SER A 24 -8.92 55.95 14.83
C SER A 24 -9.09 54.42 14.93
N GLY A 25 -8.10 53.75 15.53
CA GLY A 25 -7.97 52.32 15.44
C GLY A 25 -8.91 51.52 16.33
N SER A 26 -9.35 50.42 15.79
CA SER A 26 -9.58 49.21 16.57
C SER A 26 -9.31 48.07 15.60
N ARG A 27 -8.20 47.37 15.81
CA ARG A 27 -7.86 46.14 15.09
C ARG A 27 -8.85 45.07 15.46
N SER A 28 -9.75 44.73 14.56
CA SER A 28 -10.42 43.44 14.59
C SER A 28 -9.42 42.37 14.13
N PRO A 29 -9.29 41.21 14.83
CA PRO A 29 -8.38 40.18 14.38
C PRO A 29 -8.88 39.55 13.06
N ALA A 30 -7.98 39.36 12.14
CA ALA A 30 -8.21 38.62 10.90
C ALA A 30 -8.74 37.20 11.24
N PRO A 31 -9.58 36.60 10.39
CA PRO A 31 -10.04 35.23 10.62
C PRO A 31 -8.83 34.28 10.63
N ALA A 32 -8.64 33.63 11.76
CA ALA A 32 -7.62 32.60 11.92
C ALA A 32 -7.80 31.52 10.81
N GLY A 33 -6.76 31.31 10.04
CA GLY A 33 -6.70 30.18 9.11
C GLY A 33 -6.93 28.84 9.86
N PRO A 34 -7.29 27.76 9.16
CA PRO A 34 -7.56 26.49 9.80
C PRO A 34 -6.32 26.05 10.60
N ARG A 35 -6.49 25.91 11.90
CA ARG A 35 -5.47 25.42 12.83
C ARG A 35 -5.02 24.03 12.37
N PRO A 36 -3.73 23.66 12.45
CA PRO A 36 -3.32 22.28 12.31
C PRO A 36 -3.93 21.49 13.47
N GLY A 37 -5.06 20.85 13.18
CA GLY A 37 -5.78 20.05 14.17
C GLY A 37 -5.08 18.70 14.38
N VAL A 38 -5.67 17.87 15.21
CA VAL A 38 -5.34 16.47 15.55
C VAL A 38 -4.74 15.61 14.42
N ALA A 39 -4.95 16.00 13.17
CA ALA A 39 -4.34 15.39 11.98
C ALA A 39 -2.79 15.46 11.96
N ALA A 40 -2.17 16.52 12.49
CA ALA A 40 -0.71 16.64 12.54
C ALA A 40 -0.10 15.70 13.61
N VAL A 41 -0.81 15.53 14.74
CA VAL A 41 -0.44 14.57 15.79
C VAL A 41 -0.65 13.14 15.32
N GLY A 42 -1.73 12.88 14.57
CA GLY A 42 -1.98 11.61 13.91
C GLY A 42 -0.83 11.18 13.00
N GLY A 43 -0.27 12.11 12.20
CA GLY A 43 0.85 11.85 11.30
C GLY A 43 2.13 11.40 12.01
N ALA A 44 2.53 12.07 13.09
CA ALA A 44 3.74 11.73 13.85
C ALA A 44 3.61 10.42 14.68
N LEU A 45 2.38 10.02 14.98
CA LEU A 45 2.07 8.80 15.74
C LEU A 45 1.58 7.64 14.86
N THR A 46 1.33 7.92 13.57
CA THR A 46 0.89 6.89 12.62
C THR A 46 1.92 5.77 12.50
N GLY A 47 1.48 4.53 12.78
CA GLY A 47 2.30 3.34 12.63
C GLY A 47 3.20 2.96 13.79
N ARG A 48 3.19 3.68 14.91
CA ARG A 48 4.01 3.30 16.06
C ARG A 48 3.16 2.75 17.21
N THR A 49 3.50 1.56 17.66
CA THR A 49 3.06 1.01 18.94
C THR A 49 4.14 1.27 19.97
N PHE A 50 3.75 1.65 21.17
CA PHE A 50 4.68 1.98 22.23
C PHE A 50 4.57 0.92 23.34
N ALA A 51 5.70 0.35 23.73
CA ALA A 51 5.77 -0.62 24.83
C ALA A 51 5.46 0.03 26.18
N ALA A 52 5.64 1.35 26.29
CA ALA A 52 5.34 2.10 27.48
C ALA A 52 4.75 3.49 27.14
N VAL A 53 3.83 3.98 27.97
CA VAL A 53 3.24 5.31 27.86
C VAL A 53 3.40 6.02 29.21
N ALA A 54 4.08 7.15 29.21
CA ALA A 54 4.18 8.03 30.36
C ALA A 54 3.29 9.26 30.15
N ILE A 55 2.40 9.54 31.09
CA ILE A 55 1.44 10.63 31.01
C ILE A 55 1.68 11.57 32.18
N ALA A 56 2.14 12.78 31.91
CA ALA A 56 2.24 13.87 32.85
C ALA A 56 1.05 14.81 32.64
N TRP A 57 0.03 14.72 33.47
CA TRP A 57 -1.22 15.44 33.25
C TRP A 57 -1.97 15.74 34.55
N SER A 58 -2.48 16.96 34.67
CA SER A 58 -3.35 17.40 35.77
C SER A 58 -4.56 18.14 35.17
N PRO A 59 -5.79 17.63 35.31
CA PRO A 59 -6.97 18.27 34.72
C PRO A 59 -7.41 19.50 35.53
N ALA A 60 -7.78 20.58 34.82
CA ALA A 60 -8.38 21.74 35.40
C ALA A 60 -9.78 21.47 36.02
N ALA A 61 -10.19 22.30 36.99
CA ALA A 61 -11.22 21.99 37.97
C ALA A 61 -12.66 21.65 37.51
N PRO A 62 -13.30 22.23 36.44
CA PRO A 62 -14.76 22.09 36.36
C PRO A 62 -15.24 20.71 35.89
N HIS A 63 -14.40 19.88 35.28
CA HIS A 63 -14.77 18.53 34.76
C HIS A 63 -13.86 17.42 35.25
N ARG A 64 -13.09 17.63 36.30
CA ARG A 64 -12.04 16.74 36.81
C ARG A 64 -12.50 15.30 37.00
N ARG A 65 -13.68 15.06 37.58
CA ARG A 65 -14.16 13.70 37.85
C ARG A 65 -14.46 12.91 36.58
N GLN A 66 -15.08 13.54 35.60
CA GLN A 66 -15.43 12.90 34.31
C GLN A 66 -14.18 12.61 33.49
N LEU A 67 -13.23 13.56 33.44
CA LEU A 67 -11.96 13.42 32.71
C LEU A 67 -11.06 12.33 33.34
N VAL A 68 -10.99 12.27 34.69
CA VAL A 68 -10.26 11.24 35.41
C VAL A 68 -10.86 9.86 35.20
N ALA A 69 -12.19 9.73 35.18
CA ALA A 69 -12.85 8.46 34.88
C ALA A 69 -12.61 8.04 33.41
N ALA A 70 -12.66 8.97 32.47
CA ALA A 70 -12.37 8.72 31.06
C ALA A 70 -10.91 8.31 30.84
N MET A 71 -9.97 8.97 31.50
CA MET A 71 -8.54 8.60 31.48
C MET A 71 -8.33 7.21 32.11
N GLY A 72 -8.98 6.93 33.25
CA GLY A 72 -8.85 5.64 33.95
C GLY A 72 -9.26 4.46 33.10
N ARG A 73 -10.32 4.56 32.31
CA ARG A 73 -10.75 3.50 31.38
C ARG A 73 -9.70 3.24 30.29
N ARG A 74 -9.11 4.31 29.73
CA ARG A 74 -8.09 4.19 28.68
C ARG A 74 -6.77 3.61 29.20
N VAL A 75 -6.34 4.05 30.37
CA VAL A 75 -5.17 3.49 31.06
C VAL A 75 -5.36 2.01 31.37
N ALA A 76 -6.55 1.63 31.86
CA ALA A 76 -6.88 0.23 32.11
C ALA A 76 -6.85 -0.62 30.82
N ALA A 77 -7.39 -0.11 29.72
CA ALA A 77 -7.38 -0.78 28.42
C ALA A 77 -5.96 -0.95 27.85
N LEU A 78 -5.11 0.07 27.93
CA LEU A 78 -3.70 -0.02 27.51
C LEU A 78 -2.94 -1.08 28.34
N ARG A 79 -3.16 -1.12 29.64
CA ARG A 79 -2.53 -2.14 30.51
C ARG A 79 -3.02 -3.54 30.23
N ALA A 80 -4.32 -3.71 30.00
CA ALA A 80 -4.88 -5.00 29.58
C ALA A 80 -4.26 -5.51 28.26
N SER A 81 -3.75 -4.57 27.43
CA SER A 81 -3.02 -4.86 26.19
C SER A 81 -1.50 -5.00 26.39
N GLY A 82 -1.01 -5.11 27.64
CA GLY A 82 0.41 -5.31 27.95
C GLY A 82 1.29 -4.04 27.93
N VAL A 83 0.68 -2.86 27.78
CA VAL A 83 1.43 -1.59 27.78
C VAL A 83 1.75 -1.14 29.20
N ASP A 84 3.00 -0.81 29.48
CA ASP A 84 3.37 -0.20 30.76
C ASP A 84 2.95 1.30 30.75
N VAL A 85 1.98 1.65 31.60
CA VAL A 85 1.43 3.03 31.66
C VAL A 85 1.76 3.65 33.02
N THR A 86 2.53 4.75 32.99
CA THR A 86 2.86 5.57 34.15
C THR A 86 2.12 6.91 34.06
N VAL A 87 1.33 7.25 35.07
CA VAL A 87 0.64 8.54 35.16
C VAL A 87 1.26 9.36 36.30
N ILE A 88 1.58 10.61 35.98
CA ILE A 88 2.21 11.56 36.93
C ILE A 88 1.31 12.75 37.08
N SER A 89 1.01 13.13 38.31
CA SER A 89 0.25 14.35 38.64
C SER A 89 1.16 15.39 39.29
N ARG A 90 0.83 16.69 39.11
CA ARG A 90 1.61 17.82 39.58
C ARG A 90 1.73 17.86 41.11
N ASP A 91 0.73 17.39 41.80
CA ASP A 91 0.61 17.43 43.29
C ASP A 91 1.02 16.11 43.94
N GLY A 92 1.56 15.15 43.17
CA GLY A 92 1.91 13.80 43.69
C GLY A 92 0.70 12.96 44.06
N SER A 93 -0.54 13.50 43.99
CA SER A 93 -1.75 12.77 44.29
C SER A 93 -2.30 12.06 43.08
N THR A 94 -2.47 10.74 43.17
CA THR A 94 -3.16 9.99 42.10
C THR A 94 -4.66 9.99 42.39
N PRO A 95 -5.50 10.50 41.48
CA PRO A 95 -6.95 10.46 41.68
C PRO A 95 -7.41 9.00 41.90
N ALA A 96 -8.40 8.81 42.79
CA ALA A 96 -8.84 7.48 43.26
C ALA A 96 -9.18 6.51 42.11
N GLY A 97 -9.68 6.99 40.96
CA GLY A 97 -9.99 6.19 39.80
C GLY A 97 -8.77 5.73 38.95
N LEU A 98 -7.57 6.21 39.25
CA LEU A 98 -6.32 5.88 38.56
C LEU A 98 -5.35 5.09 39.45
N ARG A 99 -5.67 4.81 40.69
CA ARG A 99 -4.77 4.17 41.70
C ARG A 99 -4.48 2.69 41.43
N ALA A 100 -5.39 1.97 40.86
CA ALA A 100 -5.20 0.53 40.64
C ALA A 100 -4.10 0.31 39.60
N GLY A 101 -2.89 -0.04 40.07
CA GLY A 101 -1.76 -0.41 39.21
C GLY A 101 -0.94 0.76 38.66
N CYS A 102 -1.14 2.00 39.11
CA CYS A 102 -0.25 3.14 38.78
C CYS A 102 1.01 3.11 39.64
N ARG A 103 2.19 3.17 39.01
CA ARG A 103 3.42 3.50 39.70
C ARG A 103 3.54 5.03 39.75
N ILE A 104 3.60 5.58 40.95
CA ILE A 104 3.73 7.02 41.17
C ILE A 104 5.23 7.30 41.30
N ALA A 105 5.75 8.22 40.49
CA ALA A 105 7.01 8.88 40.79
C ALA A 105 6.65 10.16 41.59
N GLY A 106 6.81 10.12 42.90
CA GLY A 106 6.61 11.29 43.78
C GLY A 106 7.75 12.29 43.59
N GLY A 107 7.42 13.56 43.46
CA GLY A 107 8.34 14.69 43.42
C GLY A 107 7.64 15.93 42.90
N ALA A 108 7.97 17.11 43.51
CA ALA A 108 7.45 18.42 43.10
C ALA A 108 7.67 18.61 41.58
N GLY A 109 6.64 19.10 40.86
CA GLY A 109 6.69 19.30 39.42
C GLY A 109 7.85 20.18 38.97
N GLY A 110 8.56 19.77 37.96
CA GLY A 110 9.66 20.51 37.37
C GLY A 110 10.65 19.59 36.62
N PRO A 111 11.74 20.15 36.11
CA PRO A 111 12.78 19.41 35.39
C PRO A 111 13.36 18.19 36.14
N GLU A 112 13.35 18.23 37.49
CA GLU A 112 13.84 17.12 38.33
C GLU A 112 12.92 15.89 38.34
N ALA A 113 11.58 16.12 38.37
CA ALA A 113 10.62 15.03 38.28
C ALA A 113 10.73 14.32 36.93
N MET A 114 10.91 15.06 35.84
CA MET A 114 11.11 14.53 34.51
C MET A 114 12.43 13.73 34.41
N ARG A 115 13.52 14.24 34.97
CA ARG A 115 14.80 13.51 35.08
C ARG A 115 14.66 12.22 35.88
N GLY A 116 13.90 12.24 36.97
CA GLY A 116 13.59 11.06 37.79
C GLY A 116 12.85 9.99 36.98
N ILE A 117 11.87 10.39 36.15
CA ILE A 117 11.09 9.50 35.30
C ILE A 117 11.97 8.88 34.22
N LEU A 118 12.72 9.68 33.49
CA LEU A 118 13.63 9.20 32.43
C LEU A 118 14.69 8.27 33.02
N ALA A 119 15.20 8.54 34.21
CA ALA A 119 16.15 7.69 34.93
C ALA A 119 15.52 6.36 35.40
N VAL A 120 14.24 6.34 35.79
CA VAL A 120 13.50 5.11 36.12
C VAL A 120 13.22 4.27 34.87
N LEU A 121 12.85 4.91 33.78
CA LEU A 121 12.58 4.26 32.52
C LEU A 121 13.85 3.69 31.89
N ALA A 122 14.94 4.46 31.92
CA ALA A 122 16.26 4.01 31.42
C ALA A 122 16.83 2.83 32.23
N ARG A 123 16.66 2.82 33.56
CA ARG A 123 17.12 1.70 34.44
C ARG A 123 16.33 0.42 34.23
N ARG A 124 15.16 0.46 33.60
CA ARG A 124 14.32 -0.72 33.34
C ARG A 124 14.53 -1.34 31.98
N GLY A 125 15.48 -0.85 31.19
CA GLY A 125 15.69 -1.37 29.86
C GLY A 125 14.44 -1.24 28.96
N VAL A 126 13.63 -0.18 29.13
CA VAL A 126 12.54 0.13 28.21
C VAL A 126 13.19 0.51 26.89
N GLY A 127 13.17 -0.45 25.97
CA GLY A 127 13.73 -0.33 24.65
C GLY A 127 13.06 0.76 23.80
N PRO A 128 13.45 0.93 22.55
CA PRO A 128 12.93 1.95 21.65
C PRO A 128 11.40 1.82 21.53
N GLY A 129 10.64 2.80 22.03
CA GLY A 129 9.18 2.79 21.96
C GLY A 129 8.46 3.45 23.14
N LEU A 130 9.02 4.48 23.74
CA LEU A 130 8.34 5.29 24.75
C LEU A 130 7.57 6.43 24.12
N LEU A 131 6.26 6.53 24.38
CA LEU A 131 5.47 7.72 24.16
C LEU A 131 5.43 8.56 25.44
N LEU A 132 5.97 9.76 25.41
CA LEU A 132 5.88 10.72 26.49
C LEU A 132 4.83 11.79 26.13
N VAL A 133 3.77 11.87 26.91
CA VAL A 133 2.72 12.90 26.79
C VAL A 133 2.84 13.88 27.96
N VAL A 134 3.06 15.16 27.65
CA VAL A 134 3.19 16.22 28.64
C VAL A 134 2.02 17.18 28.48
N GLY A 135 1.20 17.35 29.52
CA GLY A 135 0.19 18.40 29.56
C GLY A 135 0.82 19.79 29.73
N SER A 136 0.33 20.81 29.06
CA SER A 136 0.85 22.19 29.10
C SER A 136 0.79 22.84 30.49
N GLU A 137 0.01 22.28 31.40
CA GLU A 137 -0.08 22.71 32.80
C GLU A 137 1.07 22.14 33.66
N PHE A 138 1.94 21.33 33.09
CA PHE A 138 3.10 20.67 33.73
C PHE A 138 4.37 21.49 33.48
N GLY A 139 4.45 22.69 33.93
CA GLY A 139 5.58 23.59 33.77
C GLY A 139 5.59 24.71 34.84
N ALA A 140 6.45 25.70 34.70
CA ALA A 140 6.59 26.83 35.64
C ALA A 140 5.25 27.51 36.01
N PRO A 141 5.17 28.24 37.12
CA PRO A 141 3.97 28.99 37.49
C PRO A 141 3.57 29.91 36.33
N GLY A 142 2.53 29.55 35.58
CA GLY A 142 2.12 30.23 34.36
C GLY A 142 1.70 29.26 33.22
N GLY A 143 1.85 27.95 33.39
CA GLY A 143 1.21 26.94 32.51
C GLY A 143 1.99 26.48 31.28
N ASN A 144 3.21 26.96 31.07
CA ASN A 144 4.05 26.52 29.95
C ASN A 144 5.18 25.62 30.47
N PRO A 145 5.40 24.39 29.92
CA PRO A 145 6.62 23.64 30.22
C PRO A 145 7.79 24.46 29.68
N GLY A 146 8.68 24.93 30.58
CA GLY A 146 9.87 25.68 30.16
C GLY A 146 10.71 24.83 29.16
N PRO A 147 11.49 25.51 28.30
CA PRO A 147 12.36 24.84 27.33
C PRO A 147 13.28 23.79 27.95
N ASP A 148 13.67 23.93 29.21
CA ASP A 148 14.54 22.98 29.94
C ASP A 148 13.87 21.64 30.28
N ALA A 149 12.55 21.58 30.41
CA ALA A 149 11.84 20.32 30.64
C ALA A 149 11.75 19.44 29.38
N MET A 150 11.85 20.04 28.20
CA MET A 150 11.81 19.38 26.90
C MET A 150 13.19 18.99 26.37
N LEU A 151 14.26 19.70 26.80
CA LEU A 151 15.64 19.41 26.41
C LEU A 151 16.26 18.12 27.01
N LEU A 152 15.51 17.43 27.89
CA LEU A 152 16.02 16.25 28.62
C LEU A 152 15.63 14.91 27.97
N VAL A 153 15.02 14.91 26.78
CA VAL A 153 14.81 13.68 26.01
C VAL A 153 16.12 13.39 25.26
N PRO A 154 16.85 12.31 25.57
CA PRO A 154 18.07 12.00 24.85
C PRO A 154 17.75 11.76 23.37
N GLU A 155 18.48 12.38 22.47
CA GLU A 155 18.35 12.18 20.99
C GLU A 155 18.46 10.71 20.58
N ALA A 156 19.14 9.88 21.38
CA ALA A 156 19.29 8.44 21.14
C ALA A 156 18.08 7.60 21.56
N ALA A 157 17.18 8.12 22.38
CA ALA A 157 15.95 7.41 22.75
C ALA A 157 14.87 7.75 21.70
N ARG A 158 14.31 6.74 21.07
CA ARG A 158 13.14 6.90 20.17
C ARG A 158 11.88 7.29 20.96
N VAL A 159 11.93 8.46 21.57
CA VAL A 159 10.83 9.03 22.37
C VAL A 159 10.13 10.07 21.51
N ILE A 160 8.81 9.91 21.33
CA ILE A 160 8.00 10.98 20.77
C ILE A 160 7.40 11.77 21.93
N ALA A 161 7.77 13.04 22.06
CA ALA A 161 7.17 13.95 23.02
C ALA A 161 5.97 14.66 22.38
N VAL A 162 4.83 14.60 23.02
CA VAL A 162 3.59 15.28 22.59
C VAL A 162 3.18 16.27 23.65
N SER A 163 3.11 17.56 23.31
CA SER A 163 2.55 18.60 24.15
C SER A 163 1.03 18.70 23.93
N VAL A 164 0.27 18.75 25.01
CA VAL A 164 -1.20 18.88 24.99
C VAL A 164 -1.62 20.08 25.80
N GLY A 165 -2.23 21.09 25.17
CA GLY A 165 -2.66 22.29 25.85
C GLY A 165 -2.92 23.48 24.91
N PRO A 166 -3.09 24.72 25.38
CA PRO A 166 -3.00 25.90 24.55
C PRO A 166 -1.62 25.96 23.88
N GLU A 167 -1.59 26.47 22.66
CA GLU A 167 -0.36 26.55 21.86
C GLU A 167 0.70 27.38 22.59
N PRO A 168 1.86 26.84 22.95
CA PRO A 168 2.92 27.62 23.59
C PRO A 168 3.61 28.51 22.55
N ASP A 169 4.13 29.66 23.00
CA ASP A 169 4.99 30.50 22.16
C ASP A 169 6.31 29.74 21.85
N GLY A 170 6.35 29.13 20.65
CA GLY A 170 7.48 28.35 20.17
C GLY A 170 7.44 26.88 20.64
N VAL A 171 7.13 25.95 19.73
CA VAL A 171 7.28 24.50 19.98
C VAL A 171 8.73 24.11 19.67
N PRO A 172 9.49 23.53 20.62
CA PRO A 172 10.86 23.07 20.36
C PRO A 172 10.92 22.02 19.26
N ALA A 173 12.03 21.96 18.53
CA ALA A 173 12.26 20.93 17.53
C ALA A 173 12.13 19.51 18.13
N GLY A 174 11.38 18.64 17.46
CA GLY A 174 11.13 17.26 17.91
C GLY A 174 9.93 17.07 18.84
N VAL A 175 9.19 18.13 19.19
CA VAL A 175 7.94 18.05 19.97
C VAL A 175 6.74 18.26 19.05
N VAL A 176 5.77 17.36 19.10
CA VAL A 176 4.50 17.49 18.39
C VAL A 176 3.45 18.11 19.30
N HIS A 177 2.87 19.23 18.90
CA HIS A 177 1.82 19.88 19.67
C HIS A 177 0.43 19.34 19.29
N ALA A 178 -0.28 18.75 20.26
CA ALA A 178 -1.67 18.35 20.13
C ALA A 178 -2.59 19.44 20.68
N GLY A 179 -3.13 20.28 19.82
CA GLY A 179 -4.17 21.22 20.19
C GLY A 179 -5.37 20.52 20.83
N GLY A 180 -6.17 21.23 21.64
CA GLY A 180 -7.41 20.71 22.19
C GLY A 180 -7.37 20.28 23.67
N GLY A 181 -6.30 20.52 24.40
CA GLY A 181 -6.18 20.27 25.84
C GLY A 181 -6.51 18.84 26.25
N SER A 182 -7.27 18.64 27.32
CA SER A 182 -7.65 17.31 27.83
C SER A 182 -8.40 16.43 26.81
N ARG A 183 -9.10 17.04 25.87
CA ARG A 183 -9.80 16.30 24.79
C ARG A 183 -8.80 15.72 23.81
N GLY A 184 -7.80 16.48 23.36
CA GLY A 184 -6.73 16.00 22.48
C GLY A 184 -5.95 14.85 23.12
N LEU A 185 -5.65 14.92 24.43
CA LEU A 185 -5.04 13.83 25.18
C LEU A 185 -5.90 12.56 25.18
N LEU A 186 -7.21 12.68 25.41
CA LEU A 186 -8.10 11.52 25.39
C LEU A 186 -8.20 10.88 24.01
N GLU A 187 -8.24 11.68 22.94
CA GLU A 187 -8.24 11.20 21.55
C GLU A 187 -6.93 10.49 21.21
N LEU A 188 -5.79 11.00 21.67
CA LEU A 188 -4.48 10.35 21.52
C LEU A 188 -4.42 9.00 22.25
N LEU A 189 -4.91 8.95 23.48
CA LEU A 189 -4.96 7.69 24.23
C LEU A 189 -5.95 6.69 23.62
N ASP A 190 -7.07 7.14 23.09
CA ASP A 190 -8.00 6.29 22.34
C ASP A 190 -7.33 5.70 21.11
N GLU A 191 -6.50 6.47 20.42
CA GLU A 191 -5.73 5.96 19.30
C GLU A 191 -4.70 4.92 19.74
N GLN A 192 -4.00 5.13 20.86
CA GLN A 192 -3.07 4.13 21.40
C GLN A 192 -3.81 2.87 21.88
N VAL A 193 -4.97 3.03 22.56
CA VAL A 193 -5.84 1.89 22.93
C VAL A 193 -6.24 1.11 21.67
N ARG A 194 -6.69 1.79 20.62
CA ARG A 194 -7.06 1.16 19.35
C ARG A 194 -5.88 0.43 18.71
N ARG A 195 -4.68 0.99 18.74
CA ARG A 195 -3.47 0.38 18.17
C ARG A 195 -3.03 -0.85 18.93
N HIS A 196 -3.04 -0.79 20.26
CA HIS A 196 -2.68 -1.95 21.08
C HIS A 196 -3.76 -3.04 21.10
N ALA A 197 -5.04 -2.66 20.99
CA ALA A 197 -6.11 -3.62 20.76
C ALA A 197 -6.01 -4.31 19.39
N ARG A 198 -5.31 -3.67 18.43
CA ARG A 198 -4.95 -4.26 17.14
C ARG A 198 -3.69 -5.13 17.21
N GLN A 199 -2.85 -4.98 18.23
CA GLN A 199 -1.81 -5.96 18.49
C GLN A 199 -2.52 -7.27 18.81
N ARG A 200 -2.45 -8.13 17.84
CA ARG A 200 -3.03 -9.45 17.74
C ARG A 200 -2.66 -10.25 18.99
N VAL A 201 -3.54 -10.30 19.94
CA VAL A 201 -3.50 -11.39 20.92
C VAL A 201 -4.24 -12.53 20.24
N PRO A 202 -3.53 -13.57 19.73
CA PRO A 202 -4.22 -14.75 19.22
C PRO A 202 -5.08 -15.29 20.35
N ALA A 203 -6.28 -15.78 20.04
CA ALA A 203 -6.92 -16.69 20.97
C ALA A 203 -5.92 -17.84 21.23
N VAL A 204 -5.95 -18.43 22.42
CA VAL A 204 -4.93 -19.40 22.87
C VAL A 204 -4.67 -20.56 21.88
N ASP A 205 -5.60 -20.79 20.93
CA ASP A 205 -5.53 -21.84 19.91
C ASP A 205 -5.26 -21.30 18.46
N GLU A 206 -5.02 -20.00 18.26
CA GLU A 206 -4.80 -19.44 16.93
C GLU A 206 -3.30 -19.35 16.60
N ASP A 207 -2.91 -19.86 15.44
CA ASP A 207 -1.55 -19.73 14.92
C ASP A 207 -1.27 -18.27 14.47
N PRO A 208 -0.45 -17.50 15.21
CA PRO A 208 -0.23 -16.08 14.93
C PRO A 208 0.42 -15.82 13.57
N ALA A 209 1.02 -16.85 12.95
CA ALA A 209 1.66 -16.74 11.65
C ALA A 209 0.66 -16.79 10.48
N TRP A 210 -0.63 -17.06 10.75
CA TRP A 210 -1.66 -17.25 9.73
C TRP A 210 -2.94 -16.47 9.94
N ILE A 211 -3.15 -15.94 11.13
CA ILE A 211 -4.43 -15.35 11.52
C ILE A 211 -4.32 -13.83 11.59
N LEU A 212 -5.10 -13.15 10.76
CA LEU A 212 -5.39 -11.74 10.93
C LEU A 212 -6.74 -11.59 11.61
N SER A 213 -6.75 -11.06 12.83
CA SER A 213 -8.01 -10.85 13.56
C SER A 213 -8.20 -9.38 13.94
N GLU A 214 -9.44 -8.96 14.01
CA GLU A 214 -9.84 -7.64 14.47
C GLU A 214 -11.11 -7.72 15.29
N THR A 215 -11.08 -7.06 16.44
CA THR A 215 -12.23 -6.92 17.32
C THR A 215 -12.74 -5.50 17.22
N GLU A 216 -14.01 -5.36 16.88
CA GLU A 216 -14.65 -4.08 16.59
C GLU A 216 -15.78 -3.82 17.60
N THR A 217 -15.62 -2.78 18.43
CA THR A 217 -16.64 -2.30 19.36
C THR A 217 -17.03 -0.88 19.00
N GLY A 218 -17.91 -0.72 17.99
CA GLY A 218 -18.41 0.58 17.56
C GLY A 218 -17.39 1.48 16.84
N PRO A 219 -16.72 1.04 15.77
CA PRO A 219 -15.72 1.82 15.06
C PRO A 219 -16.32 2.98 14.30
N GLY A 220 -15.52 4.03 14.15
CA GLY A 220 -15.83 5.13 13.24
C GLY A 220 -15.88 4.64 11.77
N PRO A 221 -16.60 5.37 10.88
CA PRO A 221 -16.80 4.97 9.48
C PRO A 221 -15.50 4.76 8.69
N LEU A 222 -14.45 5.52 8.98
CA LEU A 222 -13.16 5.40 8.28
C LEU A 222 -12.46 4.08 8.64
N ARG A 223 -12.42 3.75 9.94
CA ARG A 223 -11.80 2.50 10.40
C ARG A 223 -12.48 1.28 9.80
N ARG A 224 -13.80 1.28 9.71
CA ARG A 224 -14.56 0.20 9.07
C ARG A 224 -14.12 -0.04 7.63
N ARG A 225 -13.88 1.03 6.85
CA ARG A 225 -13.39 0.90 5.46
C ARG A 225 -11.98 0.35 5.37
N VAL A 226 -11.10 0.68 6.32
CA VAL A 226 -9.77 0.07 6.43
C VAL A 226 -9.91 -1.44 6.63
N THR A 227 -10.71 -1.86 7.61
CA THR A 227 -10.96 -3.26 7.89
C THR A 227 -11.56 -4.00 6.70
N GLU A 228 -12.47 -3.37 5.97
CA GLU A 228 -13.02 -3.94 4.73
C GLU A 228 -11.95 -4.22 3.68
N SER A 229 -10.94 -3.36 3.55
CA SER A 229 -9.81 -3.57 2.64
C SER A 229 -8.91 -4.72 3.11
N LEU A 230 -8.57 -4.74 4.40
CA LEU A 230 -7.69 -5.77 4.99
C LEU A 230 -8.29 -7.18 4.87
N PHE A 231 -9.60 -7.31 5.03
CA PHE A 231 -10.33 -8.59 4.99
C PHE A 231 -10.89 -8.92 3.60
N THR A 232 -10.31 -8.36 2.53
CA THR A 232 -10.71 -8.70 1.17
C THR A 232 -10.43 -10.16 0.87
N LEU A 233 -11.42 -10.83 0.28
CA LEU A 233 -11.35 -12.20 -0.23
C LEU A 233 -11.39 -12.19 -1.74
N GLY A 234 -10.62 -13.04 -2.41
CA GLY A 234 -10.61 -13.07 -3.87
C GLY A 234 -9.99 -14.32 -4.48
N GLY A 235 -10.19 -14.43 -5.78
CA GLY A 235 -9.59 -15.49 -6.61
C GLY A 235 -10.06 -15.41 -8.07
N GLY A 236 -9.18 -15.78 -8.99
CA GLY A 236 -9.52 -15.80 -10.42
C GLY A 236 -9.83 -14.43 -11.03
N GLY A 237 -9.33 -13.34 -10.42
CA GLY A 237 -9.56 -11.96 -10.88
C GLY A 237 -10.89 -11.35 -10.44
N LEU A 238 -11.52 -11.94 -9.43
CA LEU A 238 -12.67 -11.38 -8.71
C LEU A 238 -12.33 -11.27 -7.24
N ALA A 239 -12.71 -10.17 -6.58
CA ALA A 239 -12.61 -10.05 -5.14
C ALA A 239 -13.82 -9.34 -4.53
N THR A 240 -14.05 -9.58 -3.25
CA THR A 240 -15.09 -8.99 -2.42
C THR A 240 -14.48 -8.44 -1.15
N ARG A 241 -14.80 -7.18 -0.82
CA ARG A 241 -14.32 -6.55 0.42
C ARG A 241 -14.88 -7.26 1.65
N GLY A 242 -14.12 -7.21 2.74
CA GLY A 242 -14.48 -7.80 4.03
C GLY A 242 -15.53 -7.00 4.82
N SER A 243 -16.51 -6.41 4.13
CA SER A 243 -17.59 -5.64 4.77
C SER A 243 -18.48 -6.51 5.64
N VAL A 244 -19.05 -5.92 6.70
CA VAL A 244 -20.08 -6.59 7.51
C VAL A 244 -21.33 -6.85 6.69
N GLU A 245 -22.14 -7.82 7.11
CA GLU A 245 -23.31 -8.29 6.35
C GLU A 245 -24.51 -7.37 6.48
N GLU A 246 -24.69 -6.70 7.60
CA GLU A 246 -25.74 -5.72 7.82
C GLU A 246 -25.41 -4.36 7.19
N THR A 247 -26.42 -3.52 7.08
CA THR A 247 -26.20 -2.13 6.70
C THR A 247 -25.57 -1.37 7.87
N ALA A 248 -24.35 -0.91 7.69
CA ALA A 248 -23.59 -0.18 8.71
C ALA A 248 -23.12 1.18 8.19
N ALA A 249 -23.13 2.19 9.06
CA ALA A 249 -22.67 3.53 8.71
C ALA A 249 -21.22 3.51 8.22
N GLY A 250 -20.97 4.12 7.06
CA GLY A 250 -19.65 4.21 6.44
C GLY A 250 -19.15 2.93 5.76
N ALA A 251 -19.87 1.82 5.82
CA ALA A 251 -19.52 0.61 5.08
C ALA A 251 -19.56 0.84 3.56
N GLN A 252 -18.58 0.25 2.88
CA GLN A 252 -18.48 0.30 1.41
C GLN A 252 -18.29 -1.13 0.85
N PRO A 253 -19.32 -1.98 0.94
CA PRO A 253 -19.25 -3.31 0.37
C PRO A 253 -19.09 -3.22 -1.14
N MET A 254 -18.11 -3.93 -1.67
CA MET A 254 -17.80 -3.97 -3.10
C MET A 254 -17.46 -5.39 -3.54
N VAL A 255 -17.84 -5.69 -4.77
CA VAL A 255 -17.29 -6.81 -5.54
C VAL A 255 -16.64 -6.21 -6.78
N LEU A 256 -15.39 -6.52 -7.01
CA LEU A 256 -14.59 -5.96 -8.09
C LEU A 256 -14.05 -7.09 -8.98
N ALA A 257 -14.01 -6.83 -10.29
CA ALA A 257 -13.44 -7.75 -11.26
C ALA A 257 -12.35 -7.06 -12.07
N ALA A 258 -11.20 -7.72 -12.19
CA ALA A 258 -10.03 -7.18 -12.87
C ALA A 258 -10.32 -6.89 -14.35
N GLY A 259 -10.05 -5.65 -14.77
CA GLY A 259 -10.21 -5.20 -16.15
C GLY A 259 -11.62 -4.82 -16.56
N VAL A 260 -12.57 -4.70 -15.64
CA VAL A 260 -13.94 -4.24 -15.90
C VAL A 260 -14.07 -2.77 -15.50
N TYR A 261 -13.98 -1.89 -16.50
CA TYR A 261 -14.05 -0.45 -16.32
C TYR A 261 -15.33 0.12 -16.93
N ASP A 262 -15.90 1.14 -16.31
CA ASP A 262 -16.97 1.98 -16.86
C ASP A 262 -16.44 3.40 -17.09
N GLY A 263 -17.16 4.19 -17.91
CA GLY A 263 -16.75 5.54 -18.26
C GLY A 263 -15.83 5.60 -19.51
N THR A 264 -15.33 6.79 -19.82
CA THR A 264 -14.46 7.09 -20.97
C THR A 264 -13.33 8.02 -20.59
N GLY A 265 -12.17 7.91 -21.25
CA GLY A 265 -10.99 8.75 -21.02
C GLY A 265 -10.60 8.79 -19.53
N PRO A 266 -10.23 9.97 -18.99
CA PRO A 266 -9.87 10.11 -17.56
C PRO A 266 -11.00 9.80 -16.56
N GLY A 267 -12.23 9.67 -17.04
CA GLY A 267 -13.37 9.25 -16.23
C GLY A 267 -13.57 7.74 -16.14
N GLN A 268 -12.74 6.94 -16.79
CA GLN A 268 -12.78 5.48 -16.62
C GLN A 268 -12.50 5.11 -15.16
N HIS A 269 -13.25 4.16 -14.63
CA HIS A 269 -13.07 3.66 -13.28
C HIS A 269 -13.46 2.19 -13.20
N LEU A 270 -12.85 1.47 -12.27
CA LEU A 270 -13.17 0.07 -12.00
C LEU A 270 -14.61 -0.03 -11.51
N LEU A 271 -15.42 -0.82 -12.23
CA LEU A 271 -16.85 -0.93 -11.98
C LEU A 271 -17.14 -1.87 -10.80
N PRO A 272 -17.86 -1.43 -9.76
CA PRO A 272 -18.35 -2.34 -8.72
C PRO A 272 -19.48 -3.23 -9.23
N GLY A 273 -19.40 -4.53 -8.94
CA GLY A 273 -20.44 -5.52 -9.22
C GLY A 273 -21.52 -5.61 -8.14
N PRO A 274 -22.62 -6.32 -8.40
CA PRO A 274 -23.69 -6.55 -7.42
C PRO A 274 -23.12 -7.08 -6.08
N VAL A 275 -23.58 -6.54 -4.95
CA VAL A 275 -23.14 -6.93 -3.62
C VAL A 275 -23.93 -8.12 -3.13
N TRP A 276 -23.24 -9.19 -2.75
CA TRP A 276 -23.86 -10.47 -2.34
C TRP A 276 -23.88 -10.69 -0.82
N THR A 277 -23.10 -9.93 -0.04
CA THR A 277 -22.92 -10.19 1.39
C THR A 277 -24.08 -9.75 2.26
N GLY A 278 -24.94 -8.85 1.77
CA GLY A 278 -25.96 -8.19 2.59
C GLY A 278 -26.97 -9.10 3.25
N LEU A 279 -27.10 -9.06 4.58
CA LEU A 279 -28.13 -9.70 5.38
C LEU A 279 -28.95 -8.64 6.14
N ALA A 280 -30.20 -8.96 6.46
CA ALA A 280 -30.93 -8.25 7.49
C ALA A 280 -30.60 -8.92 8.83
N VAL A 281 -30.13 -8.16 9.80
CA VAL A 281 -29.84 -8.61 11.17
C VAL A 281 -30.46 -7.60 12.12
N GLU A 282 -31.34 -8.02 13.00
CA GLU A 282 -32.09 -7.15 13.92
C GLU A 282 -32.07 -7.70 15.34
N PRO A 283 -31.62 -6.91 16.34
CA PRO A 283 -30.89 -5.64 16.16
C PRO A 283 -29.54 -5.86 15.50
N ALA A 284 -28.98 -4.77 14.91
CA ALA A 284 -27.62 -4.81 14.35
C ALA A 284 -26.61 -5.10 15.49
N PRO A 285 -25.56 -5.88 15.21
CA PRO A 285 -24.49 -6.14 16.17
C PRO A 285 -23.85 -4.86 16.71
N ALA A 286 -23.67 -4.77 18.04
CA ALA A 286 -22.98 -3.67 18.67
C ALA A 286 -21.45 -3.79 18.57
N GLY A 287 -20.96 -5.01 18.40
CA GLY A 287 -19.55 -5.31 18.19
C GLY A 287 -19.37 -6.70 17.60
N ASP A 288 -18.23 -6.91 16.97
CA ASP A 288 -17.90 -8.21 16.41
C ASP A 288 -16.37 -8.49 16.49
N ARG A 289 -16.04 -9.76 16.36
CA ARG A 289 -14.69 -10.24 16.08
C ARG A 289 -14.67 -10.85 14.70
N ARG A 290 -13.77 -10.36 13.85
CA ARG A 290 -13.52 -10.92 12.52
C ARG A 290 -12.14 -11.56 12.47
N VAL A 291 -12.07 -12.70 11.82
CA VAL A 291 -10.86 -13.52 11.69
C VAL A 291 -10.69 -13.90 10.23
N LEU A 292 -9.60 -13.46 9.61
CA LEU A 292 -9.17 -13.95 8.31
C LEU A 292 -8.07 -14.99 8.51
N ASP A 293 -8.38 -16.24 8.25
CA ASP A 293 -7.39 -17.31 8.18
C ASP A 293 -6.72 -17.29 6.80
N LEU A 294 -5.50 -16.78 6.73
CA LEU A 294 -4.71 -16.68 5.49
C LEU A 294 -4.39 -18.07 4.92
N ARG A 295 -4.25 -19.08 5.79
CA ARG A 295 -3.93 -20.45 5.38
C ARG A 295 -5.05 -21.07 4.56
N THR A 296 -6.29 -20.74 4.88
CA THR A 296 -7.47 -21.33 4.25
C THR A 296 -8.26 -20.38 3.37
N GLY A 297 -7.96 -19.07 3.41
CA GLY A 297 -8.68 -18.05 2.64
C GLY A 297 -10.13 -17.85 3.07
N VAL A 298 -10.41 -18.06 4.36
CA VAL A 298 -11.74 -17.99 4.96
C VAL A 298 -11.83 -16.79 5.89
N LEU A 299 -12.91 -16.04 5.79
CA LEU A 299 -13.24 -14.96 6.70
C LEU A 299 -14.38 -15.40 7.62
N GLU A 300 -14.10 -15.45 8.90
CA GLU A 300 -15.07 -15.74 9.95
C GLU A 300 -15.42 -14.47 10.72
N ARG A 301 -16.67 -14.36 11.12
CA ARG A 301 -17.14 -13.28 11.99
C ARG A 301 -18.00 -13.87 13.10
N THR A 302 -17.77 -13.39 14.31
CA THR A 302 -18.60 -13.71 15.48
C THR A 302 -18.97 -12.43 16.19
N GLU A 303 -20.27 -12.23 16.41
CA GLU A 303 -20.79 -11.11 17.20
C GLU A 303 -20.36 -11.23 18.65
N LEU A 304 -20.02 -10.08 19.25
CA LEU A 304 -19.76 -9.95 20.67
C LEU A 304 -21.07 -9.59 21.38
N THR A 305 -21.68 -10.56 22.07
CA THR A 305 -22.94 -10.35 22.78
C THR A 305 -22.99 -11.25 24.02
N ASP A 306 -23.59 -10.73 25.08
CA ASP A 306 -23.95 -11.50 26.29
C ASP A 306 -25.32 -12.19 26.14
N GLY A 307 -26.00 -11.99 25.00
CA GLY A 307 -27.34 -12.52 24.72
C GLY A 307 -27.33 -13.96 24.21
N PRO A 308 -28.53 -14.53 24.04
CA PRO A 308 -28.74 -15.94 23.70
C PRO A 308 -28.41 -16.24 22.21
N GLY A 309 -27.17 -16.38 21.91
CA GLY A 309 -26.68 -16.82 20.61
C GLY A 309 -26.23 -15.67 19.69
N PRO A 310 -24.90 -15.55 19.43
CA PRO A 310 -24.32 -14.54 18.53
C PRO A 310 -24.66 -14.83 17.06
N LEU A 311 -24.65 -13.77 16.24
CA LEU A 311 -24.47 -13.94 14.80
C LEU A 311 -23.07 -14.50 14.51
N ARG A 312 -23.03 -15.56 13.74
CA ARG A 312 -21.79 -16.11 13.18
C ARG A 312 -21.87 -16.16 11.67
N THR A 313 -20.83 -15.74 10.97
CA THR A 313 -20.73 -15.88 9.52
C THR A 313 -19.40 -16.48 9.10
N VAL A 314 -19.45 -17.29 8.04
CA VAL A 314 -18.27 -17.87 7.38
C VAL A 314 -18.39 -17.55 5.89
N ARG A 315 -17.35 -16.92 5.33
CA ARG A 315 -17.32 -16.47 3.92
C ARG A 315 -16.07 -16.94 3.22
N LEU A 316 -16.20 -17.24 1.94
CA LEU A 316 -15.10 -17.54 1.04
C LEU A 316 -15.35 -16.99 -0.37
N ALA A 317 -14.25 -16.68 -1.08
CA ALA A 317 -14.24 -16.50 -2.53
C ALA A 317 -13.51 -17.69 -3.14
N SER A 318 -14.24 -18.56 -3.83
CA SER A 318 -13.73 -19.85 -4.29
C SER A 318 -12.56 -19.68 -5.25
N ILE A 319 -11.45 -20.36 -4.97
CA ILE A 319 -10.31 -20.46 -5.88
C ILE A 319 -10.35 -21.72 -6.75
N THR A 320 -11.31 -22.60 -6.49
CA THR A 320 -11.54 -23.83 -7.30
C THR A 320 -12.56 -23.64 -8.40
N ILE A 321 -13.55 -22.74 -8.17
CA ILE A 321 -14.55 -22.35 -9.16
C ILE A 321 -14.46 -20.82 -9.29
N PRO A 322 -13.72 -20.30 -10.31
CA PRO A 322 -13.51 -18.87 -10.49
C PRO A 322 -14.82 -18.10 -10.58
N GLY A 323 -14.92 -16.97 -9.91
CA GLY A 323 -16.10 -16.11 -9.86
C GLY A 323 -17.16 -16.54 -8.86
N VAL A 324 -17.04 -17.68 -8.19
CA VAL A 324 -17.97 -18.13 -7.15
C VAL A 324 -17.58 -17.61 -5.78
N VAL A 325 -18.58 -17.11 -5.04
CA VAL A 325 -18.47 -16.72 -3.63
C VAL A 325 -19.55 -17.43 -2.82
N ALA A 326 -19.26 -17.78 -1.57
CA ALA A 326 -20.21 -18.48 -0.70
C ALA A 326 -20.15 -17.97 0.73
N MET A 327 -21.30 -17.97 1.39
CA MET A 327 -21.49 -17.57 2.79
C MET A 327 -22.46 -18.52 3.51
N ARG A 328 -22.12 -18.83 4.77
CA ARG A 328 -23.04 -19.39 5.75
C ARG A 328 -23.17 -18.40 6.91
N ALA A 329 -24.37 -18.05 7.29
CA ALA A 329 -24.69 -17.20 8.42
C ALA A 329 -25.62 -17.95 9.39
N GLU A 330 -25.38 -17.85 10.67
CA GLU A 330 -26.15 -18.50 11.74
C GLU A 330 -26.43 -17.49 12.86
N ALA A 331 -27.68 -17.41 13.26
CA ALA A 331 -28.15 -16.62 14.41
C ALA A 331 -29.49 -17.15 14.92
N PRO A 332 -29.98 -16.69 16.09
CA PRO A 332 -31.35 -16.92 16.51
C PRO A 332 -32.35 -16.48 15.43
N ALA A 333 -33.36 -17.27 15.16
CA ALA A 333 -34.32 -17.04 14.07
C ALA A 333 -35.07 -15.70 14.18
N ALA A 334 -35.22 -15.17 15.41
CA ALA A 334 -35.80 -13.86 15.66
C ALA A 334 -34.90 -12.71 15.17
N ARG A 335 -33.58 -12.89 15.23
CA ARG A 335 -32.55 -11.89 14.85
C ARG A 335 -32.16 -11.94 13.38
N LEU A 336 -32.34 -13.09 12.74
CA LEU A 336 -32.02 -13.28 11.32
C LEU A 336 -33.34 -13.54 10.58
N PRO A 337 -34.07 -12.49 10.17
CA PRO A 337 -35.35 -12.63 9.47
C PRO A 337 -35.16 -13.36 8.14
N ARG A 338 -36.26 -13.77 7.50
CA ARG A 338 -36.17 -14.40 6.17
C ARG A 338 -35.45 -13.46 5.20
N PRO A 339 -34.38 -13.92 4.58
CA PRO A 339 -33.55 -13.07 3.75
C PRO A 339 -34.33 -12.62 2.49
N GLY A 340 -34.16 -11.34 2.15
CA GLY A 340 -34.66 -10.73 0.92
C GLY A 340 -33.85 -11.10 -0.32
N HIS A 341 -33.82 -10.21 -1.31
CA HIS A 341 -33.03 -10.40 -2.53
C HIS A 341 -31.52 -10.54 -2.19
N PRO A 342 -30.83 -11.60 -2.66
CA PRO A 342 -29.44 -11.89 -2.27
C PRO A 342 -28.41 -10.96 -2.89
N LEU A 343 -28.77 -10.22 -3.93
CA LEU A 343 -27.88 -9.28 -4.64
C LEU A 343 -28.38 -7.86 -4.45
N ARG A 344 -27.53 -6.96 -3.93
CA ARG A 344 -27.84 -5.54 -3.69
C ARG A 344 -27.06 -4.63 -4.63
N ARG A 345 -27.62 -3.45 -4.90
CA ARG A 345 -26.98 -2.43 -5.72
C ARG A 345 -25.80 -1.80 -4.96
N PRO A 346 -24.59 -1.78 -5.54
CA PRO A 346 -23.50 -0.99 -5.00
C PRO A 346 -23.77 0.52 -5.13
N SER A 347 -23.21 1.30 -4.20
CA SER A 347 -23.35 2.76 -4.23
C SER A 347 -22.78 3.34 -5.53
N GLY A 348 -23.45 4.36 -6.08
CA GLY A 348 -22.97 5.08 -7.27
C GLY A 348 -23.10 4.33 -8.60
N THR A 349 -23.78 3.16 -8.64
CA THR A 349 -23.92 2.38 -9.87
C THR A 349 -25.38 2.25 -10.31
N THR A 350 -25.60 1.99 -11.59
CA THR A 350 -26.86 1.49 -12.13
C THR A 350 -26.90 -0.03 -12.04
N MET A 351 -28.03 -0.61 -11.70
CA MET A 351 -28.19 -2.06 -11.59
C MET A 351 -29.56 -2.50 -12.12
N ALA A 352 -29.56 -3.46 -13.04
CA ALA A 352 -30.72 -4.25 -13.37
C ALA A 352 -30.70 -5.56 -12.58
N ALA A 353 -31.87 -6.04 -12.13
CA ALA A 353 -32.01 -7.27 -11.37
C ALA A 353 -33.33 -7.94 -11.65
N GLY A 354 -33.39 -9.27 -11.42
CA GLY A 354 -34.60 -10.06 -11.59
C GLY A 354 -34.43 -11.47 -11.05
N ARG A 355 -35.39 -12.35 -11.44
CA ARG A 355 -35.38 -13.77 -11.09
C ARG A 355 -35.73 -14.59 -12.32
N GLU A 356 -34.97 -15.65 -12.57
CA GLU A 356 -35.16 -16.58 -13.69
C GLU A 356 -34.68 -17.98 -13.24
N ASP A 357 -35.41 -19.02 -13.58
CA ASP A 357 -35.14 -20.44 -13.26
C ASP A 357 -34.82 -20.69 -11.77
N GLY A 358 -35.53 -20.04 -10.88
CA GLY A 358 -35.28 -20.15 -9.43
C GLY A 358 -34.08 -19.37 -8.89
N MET A 359 -33.25 -18.81 -9.77
CA MET A 359 -32.08 -18.02 -9.43
C MET A 359 -32.37 -16.51 -9.46
N HIS A 360 -31.74 -15.77 -8.56
CA HIS A 360 -31.72 -14.31 -8.64
C HIS A 360 -30.56 -13.86 -9.52
N TRP A 361 -30.79 -12.90 -10.39
CA TRP A 361 -29.72 -12.29 -11.18
C TRP A 361 -29.65 -10.78 -10.96
N ALA A 362 -28.47 -10.21 -11.15
CA ALA A 362 -28.25 -8.77 -11.19
C ALA A 362 -27.08 -8.44 -12.12
N ARG A 363 -27.09 -7.21 -12.65
CA ARG A 363 -26.01 -6.68 -13.50
C ARG A 363 -25.80 -5.21 -13.19
N THR A 364 -24.56 -4.80 -13.00
CA THR A 364 -24.11 -3.40 -12.96
C THR A 364 -23.48 -3.00 -14.29
N GLY A 365 -23.48 -1.69 -14.62
CA GLY A 365 -22.91 -1.11 -15.84
C GLY A 365 -23.96 -0.45 -16.73
N ALA A 366 -23.58 0.62 -17.43
CA ALA A 366 -24.48 1.51 -18.16
C ALA A 366 -24.79 1.07 -19.61
N GLY A 367 -24.05 0.10 -20.17
CA GLY A 367 -24.18 -0.25 -21.59
C GLY A 367 -24.25 -1.75 -21.89
N PRO A 368 -24.63 -2.12 -23.14
CA PRO A 368 -24.83 -3.52 -23.53
C PRO A 368 -23.53 -4.36 -23.57
N GLY A 369 -22.35 -3.74 -23.51
CA GLY A 369 -21.06 -4.41 -23.68
C GLY A 369 -20.18 -4.45 -22.44
N VAL A 370 -20.38 -3.58 -21.45
CA VAL A 370 -19.55 -3.47 -20.24
C VAL A 370 -20.43 -3.68 -19.02
N GLY A 371 -20.00 -4.57 -18.13
CA GLY A 371 -20.71 -4.79 -16.88
C GLY A 371 -20.24 -6.00 -16.11
N ILE A 372 -20.65 -6.08 -14.85
CA ILE A 372 -20.50 -7.27 -14.02
C ILE A 372 -21.88 -7.86 -13.82
N ALA A 373 -22.05 -9.11 -14.26
CA ALA A 373 -23.28 -9.89 -14.04
C ALA A 373 -23.05 -10.87 -12.88
N ALA A 374 -24.06 -11.05 -12.06
CA ALA A 374 -24.09 -12.01 -10.96
C ALA A 374 -25.40 -12.80 -10.97
N VAL A 375 -25.31 -14.05 -10.60
CA VAL A 375 -26.47 -14.91 -10.26
C VAL A 375 -26.27 -15.45 -8.85
N ALA A 376 -27.35 -15.65 -8.12
CA ALA A 376 -27.27 -16.13 -6.73
C ALA A 376 -28.47 -17.02 -6.39
N VAL A 377 -28.20 -18.02 -5.55
CA VAL A 377 -29.20 -18.79 -4.82
C VAL A 377 -29.01 -18.60 -3.32
N GLN A 378 -30.10 -18.81 -2.57
CA GLN A 378 -30.10 -18.64 -1.14
C GLN A 378 -31.06 -19.62 -0.49
N HIS A 379 -30.55 -20.37 0.46
CA HIS A 379 -31.28 -21.35 1.24
C HIS A 379 -31.34 -20.89 2.69
N ALA A 380 -32.53 -20.90 3.28
CA ALA A 380 -32.73 -20.59 4.68
C ALA A 380 -33.38 -21.79 5.39
N ARG A 381 -32.72 -22.33 6.37
CA ARG A 381 -33.23 -23.43 7.23
C ARG A 381 -33.42 -22.89 8.64
N ARG A 382 -34.44 -23.37 9.29
CA ARG A 382 -34.67 -23.15 10.71
C ARG A 382 -34.55 -24.49 11.45
N ASP A 383 -33.78 -24.51 12.51
CA ASP A 383 -33.62 -25.64 13.40
C ASP A 383 -33.84 -25.14 14.84
N GLY A 384 -35.06 -25.42 15.35
CA GLY A 384 -35.51 -24.90 16.64
C GLY A 384 -35.49 -23.36 16.68
N ALA A 385 -34.70 -22.82 17.61
CA ALA A 385 -34.51 -21.37 17.77
C ALA A 385 -33.49 -20.76 16.80
N LEU A 386 -32.64 -21.58 16.14
CA LEU A 386 -31.59 -21.16 15.25
C LEU A 386 -32.07 -21.06 13.80
N ARG A 387 -31.55 -20.09 13.08
CA ARG A 387 -31.68 -20.01 11.61
C ARG A 387 -30.29 -20.00 10.98
N THR A 388 -30.15 -20.86 9.98
CA THR A 388 -28.98 -20.88 9.09
C THR A 388 -29.39 -20.33 7.73
N VAL A 389 -28.62 -19.39 7.20
CA VAL A 389 -28.73 -18.88 5.81
C VAL A 389 -27.47 -19.26 5.07
N GLN A 390 -27.61 -20.01 3.99
CA GLN A 390 -26.53 -20.30 3.04
C GLN A 390 -26.80 -19.54 1.74
N ARG A 391 -25.77 -18.86 1.23
CA ARG A 391 -25.84 -18.12 -0.02
C ARG A 391 -24.64 -18.45 -0.87
N VAL A 392 -24.89 -18.75 -2.14
CA VAL A 392 -23.87 -18.90 -3.17
C VAL A 392 -24.18 -17.91 -4.27
N ALA A 393 -23.16 -17.19 -4.74
CA ALA A 393 -23.29 -16.31 -5.90
C ALA A 393 -22.13 -16.57 -6.87
N ALA A 394 -22.41 -16.43 -8.18
CA ALA A 394 -21.43 -16.55 -9.23
C ALA A 394 -21.42 -15.29 -10.09
N TYR A 395 -20.22 -14.84 -10.45
CA TYR A 395 -19.96 -13.58 -11.13
C TYR A 395 -19.25 -13.78 -12.46
N VAL A 396 -19.62 -12.95 -13.45
CA VAL A 396 -18.89 -12.82 -14.71
C VAL A 396 -18.73 -11.34 -15.06
N GLY A 397 -17.49 -10.92 -15.34
CA GLY A 397 -17.15 -9.58 -15.82
C GLY A 397 -16.93 -9.56 -17.34
N ASN A 398 -17.20 -8.43 -18.00
CA ASN A 398 -16.93 -8.17 -19.44
C ASN A 398 -17.51 -9.17 -20.46
N GLY A 399 -18.65 -9.77 -20.17
CA GLY A 399 -19.33 -10.67 -21.10
C GLY A 399 -20.51 -10.02 -21.81
N ARG A 400 -20.85 -10.46 -23.01
CA ARG A 400 -22.16 -10.24 -23.59
C ARG A 400 -23.19 -10.72 -22.57
N TYR A 401 -24.21 -9.89 -22.28
CA TYR A 401 -25.15 -10.09 -21.17
C TYR A 401 -25.66 -11.53 -21.03
N ARG A 402 -26.29 -12.09 -22.07
CA ARG A 402 -26.87 -13.43 -22.00
C ARG A 402 -25.85 -14.58 -21.89
N PRO A 403 -24.80 -14.63 -22.70
CA PRO A 403 -23.75 -15.65 -22.53
C PRO A 403 -23.06 -15.56 -21.17
N GLY A 404 -22.82 -14.34 -20.64
CA GLY A 404 -22.21 -14.14 -19.33
C GLY A 404 -23.08 -14.68 -18.19
N LEU A 405 -24.40 -14.39 -18.20
CA LEU A 405 -25.32 -14.93 -17.19
C LEU A 405 -25.43 -16.45 -17.24
N ARG A 406 -25.42 -17.06 -18.46
CA ARG A 406 -25.43 -18.52 -18.57
C ARG A 406 -24.20 -19.14 -17.93
N ALA A 407 -23.00 -18.63 -18.25
CA ALA A 407 -21.75 -19.13 -17.67
C ALA A 407 -21.76 -18.98 -16.13
N ALA A 408 -22.23 -17.84 -15.60
CA ALA A 408 -22.40 -17.65 -14.18
C ALA A 408 -23.43 -18.63 -13.57
N ALA A 409 -24.55 -18.89 -14.27
CA ALA A 409 -25.57 -19.84 -13.83
C ALA A 409 -25.05 -21.30 -13.82
N ASP A 410 -24.21 -21.67 -14.79
CA ASP A 410 -23.58 -23.00 -14.83
C ASP A 410 -22.62 -23.17 -13.64
N ALA A 411 -21.78 -22.17 -13.37
CA ALA A 411 -20.87 -22.17 -12.22
C ALA A 411 -21.66 -22.19 -10.90
N LEU A 412 -22.75 -21.42 -10.81
CA LEU A 412 -23.62 -21.40 -9.64
C LEU A 412 -24.26 -22.76 -9.37
N ARG A 413 -24.85 -23.40 -10.44
CA ARG A 413 -25.46 -24.73 -10.30
C ARG A 413 -24.46 -25.79 -9.82
N ALA A 414 -23.25 -25.79 -10.36
CA ALA A 414 -22.20 -26.68 -9.92
C ALA A 414 -21.82 -26.45 -8.44
N ALA A 415 -21.69 -25.18 -8.03
CA ALA A 415 -21.35 -24.82 -6.66
C ALA A 415 -22.48 -25.15 -5.66
N ASP A 416 -23.74 -24.84 -6.02
CA ASP A 416 -24.92 -25.09 -5.17
C ASP A 416 -25.16 -26.60 -4.99
N SER A 417 -25.03 -27.38 -6.08
CA SER A 417 -25.12 -28.84 -6.04
C SER A 417 -24.03 -29.50 -5.17
N ALA A 418 -22.81 -28.93 -5.17
CA ALA A 418 -21.74 -29.40 -4.28
C ALA A 418 -22.03 -29.14 -2.80
N GLY A 419 -22.75 -28.06 -2.51
CA GLY A 419 -23.07 -27.61 -1.16
C GLY A 419 -21.92 -26.88 -0.47
N PHE A 420 -22.25 -26.10 0.57
CA PHE A 420 -21.29 -25.21 1.25
C PHE A 420 -20.09 -25.96 1.85
N ASP A 421 -20.32 -27.09 2.50
CA ASP A 421 -19.25 -27.83 3.20
C ASP A 421 -18.24 -28.41 2.22
N ARG A 422 -18.68 -28.89 1.07
CA ARG A 422 -17.79 -29.37 0.01
C ARG A 422 -17.01 -28.23 -0.63
N LEU A 423 -17.68 -27.10 -0.94
CA LEU A 423 -17.01 -25.90 -1.44
C LEU A 423 -15.92 -25.42 -0.48
N LEU A 424 -16.22 -25.39 0.82
CA LEU A 424 -15.25 -24.99 1.86
C LEU A 424 -14.06 -25.96 1.94
N ALA A 425 -14.32 -27.27 1.89
CA ALA A 425 -13.27 -28.29 1.93
C ALA A 425 -12.35 -28.21 0.70
N ASP A 426 -12.92 -28.11 -0.50
CA ASP A 426 -12.16 -27.99 -1.75
C ASP A 426 -11.37 -26.69 -1.81
N HIS A 427 -11.93 -25.58 -1.31
CA HIS A 427 -11.27 -24.29 -1.19
C HIS A 427 -10.06 -24.35 -0.26
N ARG A 428 -10.22 -24.90 0.95
CA ARG A 428 -9.14 -25.12 1.92
C ARG A 428 -8.01 -25.97 1.34
N ALA A 429 -8.35 -27.07 0.68
CA ALA A 429 -7.38 -27.93 0.04
C ALA A 429 -6.61 -27.23 -1.10
N ALA A 430 -7.27 -26.33 -1.85
CA ALA A 430 -6.63 -25.57 -2.91
C ALA A 430 -5.68 -24.48 -2.35
N TRP A 431 -6.05 -23.80 -1.27
CA TRP A 431 -5.15 -22.89 -0.56
C TRP A 431 -3.92 -23.60 0.00
N ALA A 432 -4.11 -24.79 0.62
CA ALA A 432 -2.98 -25.58 1.11
C ALA A 432 -1.96 -25.88 -0.02
N ARG A 433 -2.44 -26.25 -1.23
CA ARG A 433 -1.55 -26.46 -2.38
C ARG A 433 -0.85 -25.18 -2.85
N ARG A 434 -1.50 -23.99 -2.75
CA ARG A 434 -0.86 -22.70 -3.07
C ARG A 434 0.28 -22.42 -2.10
N TRP A 435 0.03 -22.54 -0.80
CA TRP A 435 1.02 -22.31 0.24
C TRP A 435 2.16 -23.34 0.23
N ASP A 436 1.87 -24.58 -0.17
CA ASP A 436 2.92 -25.58 -0.39
C ASP A 436 3.85 -25.22 -1.56
N ALA A 437 3.30 -24.61 -2.61
CA ALA A 437 4.06 -24.21 -3.79
C ALA A 437 4.82 -22.87 -3.61
N VAL A 438 4.27 -21.94 -2.84
CA VAL A 438 4.80 -20.57 -2.67
C VAL A 438 4.57 -20.10 -1.24
N ASP A 439 5.64 -19.78 -0.54
CA ASP A 439 5.59 -19.22 0.81
C ASP A 439 6.87 -18.44 1.12
N VAL A 440 6.79 -17.53 2.06
CA VAL A 440 7.94 -16.87 2.70
C VAL A 440 7.84 -17.17 4.19
N GLN A 441 8.81 -17.89 4.75
CA GLN A 441 8.86 -18.22 6.18
C GLN A 441 10.03 -17.51 6.83
N VAL A 442 9.72 -16.63 7.76
CA VAL A 442 10.69 -15.91 8.59
C VAL A 442 10.74 -16.56 9.96
N ARG A 443 11.91 -16.99 10.40
CA ARG A 443 12.15 -17.49 11.75
C ARG A 443 12.71 -16.36 12.61
N GLY A 444 12.17 -16.19 13.82
CA GLY A 444 12.60 -15.16 14.77
C GLY A 444 11.74 -13.88 14.77
N ASP A 445 10.86 -13.66 13.74
CA ASP A 445 10.01 -12.45 13.65
C ASP A 445 8.56 -12.80 13.23
N PRO A 446 7.68 -13.13 14.20
CA PRO A 446 6.29 -13.49 13.91
C PRO A 446 5.47 -12.39 13.25
N GLN A 447 5.81 -11.11 13.52
CA GLN A 447 5.09 -9.98 12.90
C GLN A 447 5.43 -9.88 11.42
N ALA A 448 6.70 -9.90 11.07
CA ALA A 448 7.14 -9.95 9.68
C ALA A 448 6.58 -11.18 8.95
N GLN A 449 6.55 -12.33 9.63
CA GLN A 449 5.99 -13.58 9.09
C GLN A 449 4.53 -13.41 8.66
N LEU A 450 3.70 -12.89 9.55
CA LEU A 450 2.27 -12.72 9.27
C LEU A 450 2.06 -11.67 8.18
N ALA A 451 2.77 -10.54 8.24
CA ALA A 451 2.62 -9.44 7.28
C ALA A 451 3.05 -9.85 5.86
N LEU A 452 4.12 -10.63 5.72
CA LEU A 452 4.53 -11.18 4.42
C LEU A 452 3.50 -12.17 3.86
N ARG A 453 2.94 -13.06 4.69
CA ARG A 453 1.86 -13.95 4.27
C ARG A 453 0.59 -13.21 3.92
N PHE A 454 0.25 -12.16 4.66
CA PHE A 454 -0.84 -11.26 4.31
C PHE A 454 -0.62 -10.65 2.92
N GLY A 455 0.58 -10.15 2.62
CA GLY A 455 0.93 -9.62 1.31
C GLY A 455 0.75 -10.64 0.18
N LEU A 456 1.30 -11.85 0.36
CA LEU A 456 1.14 -12.95 -0.61
C LEU A 456 -0.33 -13.35 -0.79
N PHE A 457 -1.08 -13.44 0.30
CA PHE A 457 -2.51 -13.74 0.26
C PHE A 457 -3.29 -12.72 -0.55
N GLN A 458 -3.06 -11.43 -0.31
CA GLN A 458 -3.77 -10.36 -1.03
C GLN A 458 -3.36 -10.28 -2.51
N LEU A 459 -2.11 -10.56 -2.83
CA LEU A 459 -1.67 -10.73 -4.22
C LEU A 459 -2.43 -11.90 -4.88
N TRP A 460 -2.52 -13.09 -4.21
CA TRP A 460 -3.30 -14.22 -4.69
C TRP A 460 -4.77 -13.89 -4.90
N CYS A 461 -5.37 -13.05 -4.04
CA CYS A 461 -6.76 -12.62 -4.16
C CYS A 461 -7.02 -11.78 -5.41
N ALA A 462 -6.02 -11.06 -5.91
CA ALA A 462 -6.16 -10.09 -7.00
C ALA A 462 -5.84 -10.66 -8.40
N ILE A 463 -5.11 -11.78 -8.50
CA ILE A 463 -4.60 -12.30 -9.77
C ILE A 463 -5.52 -13.32 -10.44
N LYS A 464 -5.32 -13.51 -11.74
CA LYS A 464 -5.92 -14.57 -12.56
C LYS A 464 -4.92 -15.07 -13.61
N GLU A 465 -5.02 -16.33 -13.94
CA GLU A 465 -4.12 -17.01 -14.87
C GLU A 465 -4.53 -16.85 -16.35
N ARG A 466 -5.85 -16.76 -16.60
CA ARG A 466 -6.42 -16.78 -17.96
C ARG A 466 -6.76 -15.38 -18.47
N GLY A 467 -6.64 -15.20 -19.77
CA GLY A 467 -6.93 -13.94 -20.44
C GLY A 467 -5.83 -12.91 -20.20
N GLU A 468 -6.22 -11.67 -19.98
CA GLU A 468 -5.35 -10.57 -19.59
C GLU A 468 -5.67 -10.11 -18.16
N LEU A 469 -4.70 -9.59 -17.45
CA LEU A 469 -4.86 -9.06 -16.09
C LEU A 469 -4.46 -7.59 -16.05
N ALA A 470 -5.46 -6.71 -15.98
CA ALA A 470 -5.30 -5.33 -15.59
C ALA A 470 -5.33 -5.25 -14.06
N LEU A 471 -4.18 -4.99 -13.43
CA LEU A 471 -4.06 -4.89 -11.98
C LEU A 471 -3.69 -3.46 -11.59
N GLY A 472 -4.66 -2.73 -11.03
CA GLY A 472 -4.47 -1.36 -10.59
C GLY A 472 -3.69 -1.26 -9.28
N ALA A 473 -3.29 -0.04 -8.90
CA ALA A 473 -2.50 0.26 -7.71
C ALA A 473 -3.15 -0.25 -6.40
N ARG A 474 -4.49 -0.36 -6.36
CA ARG A 474 -5.26 -0.90 -5.21
C ARG A 474 -5.78 -2.32 -5.43
N GLY A 475 -5.39 -2.97 -6.51
CA GLY A 475 -5.85 -4.30 -6.87
C GLY A 475 -7.37 -4.39 -6.95
N LEU A 476 -7.94 -5.33 -6.23
CA LEU A 476 -9.39 -5.56 -6.14
C LEU A 476 -9.93 -5.33 -4.71
N SER A 477 -9.14 -4.69 -3.84
CA SER A 477 -9.53 -4.41 -2.44
C SER A 477 -10.21 -3.05 -2.28
N GLY A 478 -10.25 -2.22 -3.34
CA GLY A 478 -10.90 -0.91 -3.38
C GLY A 478 -10.75 -0.25 -4.74
N THR A 479 -11.33 0.95 -4.86
CA THR A 479 -11.37 1.73 -6.12
C THR A 479 -10.49 2.98 -6.08
N GLY A 480 -9.54 3.06 -5.16
CA GLY A 480 -8.55 4.14 -5.15
C GLY A 480 -7.80 4.21 -6.49
N TYR A 481 -7.45 5.40 -6.92
CA TYR A 481 -6.91 5.70 -8.26
C TYR A 481 -7.81 5.18 -9.40
N SER A 482 -9.12 5.16 -9.18
CA SER A 482 -10.11 4.63 -10.14
C SER A 482 -9.85 3.19 -10.60
N GLY A 483 -8.95 2.45 -9.96
CA GLY A 483 -8.48 1.13 -10.37
C GLY A 483 -7.56 1.13 -11.58
N HIS A 484 -6.98 2.27 -11.95
CA HIS A 484 -6.06 2.41 -13.09
C HIS A 484 -4.76 1.64 -12.88
N VAL A 485 -4.17 1.23 -14.00
CA VAL A 485 -2.91 0.47 -14.04
C VAL A 485 -1.77 1.44 -14.30
N PHE A 486 -0.82 1.46 -13.37
CA PHE A 486 0.41 2.27 -13.36
C PHE A 486 1.65 1.39 -13.54
N TRP A 487 2.84 1.97 -13.41
CA TRP A 487 4.10 1.25 -13.28
C TRP A 487 4.15 0.32 -12.07
N ASP A 488 3.30 0.58 -11.04
CA ASP A 488 3.04 -0.31 -9.90
C ASP A 488 2.94 -1.78 -10.32
N ALA A 489 2.14 -2.03 -11.38
CA ALA A 489 1.91 -3.37 -11.89
C ALA A 489 3.18 -3.97 -12.49
N ASP A 490 4.00 -3.14 -13.14
CA ASP A 490 5.11 -3.58 -13.97
C ASP A 490 6.37 -3.87 -13.16
N VAL A 491 6.78 -2.96 -12.28
CA VAL A 491 8.08 -3.06 -11.58
C VAL A 491 7.97 -3.48 -10.12
N PHE A 492 6.78 -3.37 -9.50
CA PHE A 492 6.60 -3.77 -8.10
C PHE A 492 5.82 -5.07 -7.95
N ILE A 493 4.68 -5.21 -8.64
CA ILE A 493 3.77 -6.35 -8.47
C ILE A 493 4.21 -7.55 -9.31
N LEU A 494 4.56 -7.33 -10.58
CA LEU A 494 4.88 -8.42 -11.52
C LEU A 494 6.01 -9.34 -11.02
N PRO A 495 7.13 -8.85 -10.44
CA PRO A 495 8.19 -9.74 -9.96
C PRO A 495 7.70 -10.76 -8.92
N ALA A 496 6.86 -10.32 -7.98
CA ALA A 496 6.25 -11.23 -7.01
C ALA A 496 5.26 -12.19 -7.69
N VAL A 497 4.38 -11.67 -8.55
CA VAL A 497 3.34 -12.47 -9.23
C VAL A 497 3.96 -13.54 -10.13
N VAL A 498 5.01 -13.24 -10.89
CA VAL A 498 5.63 -14.23 -11.76
C VAL A 498 6.32 -15.34 -10.97
N ALA A 499 6.85 -15.03 -9.79
CA ALA A 499 7.45 -16.01 -8.88
C ALA A 499 6.39 -16.86 -8.17
N MET A 500 5.19 -16.31 -7.95
CA MET A 500 4.05 -17.01 -7.36
C MET A 500 3.34 -17.87 -8.41
N ASP A 501 3.00 -17.29 -9.54
CA ASP A 501 2.23 -17.88 -10.63
C ASP A 501 2.65 -17.31 -12.00
N PRO A 502 3.53 -18.00 -12.74
CA PRO A 502 3.96 -17.56 -14.06
C PRO A 502 2.82 -17.35 -15.06
N ALA A 503 1.68 -18.05 -14.92
CA ALA A 503 0.53 -17.89 -15.81
C ALA A 503 -0.21 -16.56 -15.52
N ALA A 504 -0.30 -16.16 -14.26
CA ALA A 504 -0.80 -14.86 -13.89
C ALA A 504 0.15 -13.73 -14.32
N GLY A 505 1.46 -13.92 -14.18
CA GLY A 505 2.46 -13.02 -14.76
C GLY A 505 2.30 -12.85 -16.27
N ALA A 506 2.10 -13.95 -17.00
CA ALA A 506 1.77 -13.90 -18.43
C ALA A 506 0.49 -13.10 -18.72
N ALA A 507 -0.53 -13.18 -17.86
CA ALA A 507 -1.77 -12.43 -18.03
C ALA A 507 -1.54 -10.92 -17.88
N MET A 508 -0.65 -10.48 -16.97
CA MET A 508 -0.22 -9.07 -16.84
C MET A 508 0.52 -8.60 -18.11
N ILE A 509 1.46 -9.37 -18.60
CA ILE A 509 2.18 -9.04 -19.85
C ILE A 509 1.23 -8.99 -21.05
N ARG A 510 0.25 -9.90 -21.15
CA ARG A 510 -0.78 -9.85 -22.21
C ARG A 510 -1.62 -8.58 -22.16
N TYR A 511 -1.86 -8.02 -20.98
CA TYR A 511 -2.52 -6.72 -20.86
C TYR A 511 -1.73 -5.62 -21.60
N ARG A 512 -0.43 -5.53 -21.39
CA ARG A 512 0.44 -4.55 -22.06
C ARG A 512 0.57 -4.82 -23.57
N LEU A 513 0.79 -6.07 -23.95
CA LEU A 513 0.91 -6.47 -25.37
C LEU A 513 -0.33 -6.13 -26.20
N ARG A 514 -1.54 -6.37 -25.67
CA ARG A 514 -2.80 -6.05 -26.36
C ARG A 514 -3.04 -4.54 -26.53
N ARG A 515 -2.34 -3.71 -25.76
CA ARG A 515 -2.43 -2.24 -25.81
C ARG A 515 -1.26 -1.59 -26.54
N LEU A 516 -0.45 -2.40 -27.21
CA LEU A 516 0.69 -1.92 -27.96
C LEU A 516 0.26 -0.96 -29.11
N ASP A 517 -0.85 -1.22 -29.76
CA ASP A 517 -1.37 -0.35 -30.83
C ASP A 517 -1.85 1.02 -30.30
N ALA A 518 -2.45 1.04 -29.11
CA ALA A 518 -2.78 2.30 -28.44
C ALA A 518 -1.51 3.09 -28.07
N ALA A 519 -0.48 2.43 -27.55
CA ALA A 519 0.81 3.04 -27.29
C ALA A 519 1.50 3.58 -28.55
N ARG A 520 1.42 2.86 -29.68
CA ARG A 520 1.89 3.37 -30.98
C ARG A 520 1.12 4.60 -31.45
N ALA A 521 -0.20 4.58 -31.29
CA ALA A 521 -1.03 5.72 -31.64
C ALA A 521 -0.66 6.96 -30.80
N ARG A 522 -0.41 6.77 -29.50
CA ARG A 522 0.04 7.83 -28.61
C ARG A 522 1.40 8.41 -29.02
N ALA A 523 2.39 7.58 -29.38
CA ALA A 523 3.67 8.07 -29.88
C ALA A 523 3.50 8.91 -31.16
N ARG A 524 2.71 8.40 -32.13
CA ARG A 524 2.41 9.14 -33.37
C ARG A 524 1.72 10.49 -33.13
N ALA A 525 0.78 10.54 -32.16
CA ALA A 525 0.10 11.80 -31.81
C ALA A 525 1.07 12.85 -31.24
N ALA A 526 2.20 12.41 -30.67
CA ALA A 526 3.29 13.28 -30.22
C ALA A 526 4.36 13.53 -31.31
N GLY A 527 4.14 13.12 -32.57
CA GLY A 527 5.12 13.24 -33.66
C GLY A 527 6.30 12.28 -33.55
N LEU A 528 6.20 11.25 -32.70
CA LEU A 528 7.26 10.26 -32.41
C LEU A 528 6.95 8.89 -33.03
N ARG A 529 7.96 8.02 -33.09
CA ARG A 529 7.85 6.65 -33.60
C ARG A 529 7.83 5.65 -32.44
N GLY A 530 7.44 4.41 -32.74
CA GLY A 530 7.40 3.32 -31.77
C GLY A 530 6.18 3.38 -30.85
N ALA A 531 6.29 2.91 -29.63
CA ALA A 531 5.20 2.82 -28.68
C ALA A 531 5.52 3.59 -27.39
N ARG A 532 4.65 4.54 -27.03
CA ARG A 532 4.67 5.30 -25.76
C ARG A 532 3.51 4.84 -24.89
N PHE A 533 3.79 4.10 -23.84
CA PHE A 533 2.75 3.70 -22.88
C PHE A 533 2.29 4.90 -22.05
N PRO A 534 1.01 4.98 -21.65
CA PRO A 534 0.51 6.05 -20.79
C PRO A 534 0.89 5.80 -19.32
N TRP A 535 1.00 6.87 -18.54
CA TRP A 535 1.21 6.80 -17.11
C TRP A 535 0.09 5.99 -16.43
N GLU A 536 -1.17 6.39 -16.64
CA GLU A 536 -2.34 5.64 -16.21
C GLU A 536 -3.06 5.01 -17.40
N SER A 537 -3.37 3.73 -17.31
CA SER A 537 -4.14 3.01 -18.33
C SER A 537 -5.29 2.21 -17.70
N ALA A 538 -6.32 1.95 -18.51
CA ALA A 538 -7.49 1.17 -18.13
C ALA A 538 -7.88 0.19 -19.26
N ALA A 539 -9.16 0.13 -19.66
CA ALA A 539 -9.68 -0.87 -20.60
C ALA A 539 -9.02 -0.82 -21.99
N SER A 540 -8.90 0.38 -22.58
CA SER A 540 -8.43 0.56 -23.98
C SER A 540 -6.89 0.67 -24.11
N GLY A 541 -6.20 1.02 -23.03
CA GLY A 541 -4.78 1.38 -23.04
C GLY A 541 -4.49 2.80 -23.48
N GLU A 542 -5.52 3.61 -23.65
CA GLU A 542 -5.40 5.05 -23.77
C GLU A 542 -4.98 5.68 -22.44
N ASP A 543 -4.52 6.93 -22.50
CA ASP A 543 -4.19 7.69 -21.29
C ASP A 543 -5.45 8.09 -20.56
N VAL A 544 -5.57 7.62 -19.33
CA VAL A 544 -6.68 7.94 -18.43
C VAL A 544 -6.25 8.79 -17.25
N THR A 545 -5.03 9.33 -17.28
CA THR A 545 -4.50 10.18 -16.21
C THR A 545 -5.37 11.44 -16.04
N PRO A 546 -5.86 11.73 -14.83
CA PRO A 546 -6.60 12.96 -14.56
C PRO A 546 -5.75 14.20 -14.85
N ARG A 547 -6.33 15.22 -15.46
CA ARG A 547 -5.60 16.48 -15.78
C ARG A 547 -5.43 17.40 -14.56
N SER A 548 -6.14 17.14 -13.48
CA SER A 548 -6.03 17.91 -12.23
C SER A 548 -6.47 17.09 -11.03
N GLY A 549 -5.87 17.38 -9.88
CA GLY A 549 -6.19 16.81 -8.58
C GLY A 549 -6.45 17.88 -7.53
N ARG A 550 -6.50 17.46 -6.26
CA ARG A 550 -6.58 18.35 -5.10
C ARG A 550 -5.42 18.06 -4.15
N LEU A 551 -4.72 19.10 -3.75
CA LEU A 551 -3.66 19.07 -2.75
C LEU A 551 -3.97 20.13 -1.69
N GLY A 552 -4.07 19.74 -0.42
CA GLY A 552 -4.47 20.67 0.65
C GLY A 552 -5.81 21.38 0.38
N GLY A 553 -6.77 20.74 -0.30
CA GLY A 553 -8.05 21.33 -0.70
C GLY A 553 -8.01 22.19 -1.97
N ARG A 554 -6.84 22.60 -2.46
CA ARG A 554 -6.64 23.39 -3.69
C ARG A 554 -6.59 22.50 -4.93
N ARG A 555 -7.19 22.97 -6.03
CA ARG A 555 -7.04 22.30 -7.33
C ARG A 555 -5.64 22.57 -7.90
N VAL A 556 -4.94 21.49 -8.26
CA VAL A 556 -3.61 21.53 -8.85
C VAL A 556 -3.60 20.78 -10.19
N PRO A 557 -2.81 21.21 -11.18
CA PRO A 557 -2.63 20.43 -12.41
C PRO A 557 -1.89 19.14 -12.10
N ILE A 558 -2.15 18.10 -12.87
CA ILE A 558 -1.43 16.83 -12.88
C ILE A 558 -0.73 16.72 -14.21
N LEU A 559 0.60 16.70 -14.20
CA LEU A 559 1.45 16.66 -15.39
C LEU A 559 2.00 15.26 -15.68
N THR A 560 1.85 14.31 -14.74
CA THR A 560 2.38 12.96 -14.83
C THR A 560 1.95 12.23 -16.10
N GLY A 561 0.68 12.34 -16.50
CA GLY A 561 0.21 11.77 -17.75
C GLY A 561 0.94 12.28 -19.01
N GLN A 562 1.51 13.47 -18.96
CA GLN A 562 2.25 14.04 -20.09
C GLN A 562 3.75 13.78 -20.00
N LEU A 563 4.33 13.78 -18.81
CA LEU A 563 5.77 13.91 -18.56
C LEU A 563 6.41 12.67 -17.91
N GLU A 564 5.65 11.78 -17.27
CA GLU A 564 6.20 10.51 -16.76
C GLU A 564 6.30 9.48 -17.88
N GLU A 565 7.34 9.66 -18.69
CA GLU A 565 7.59 8.86 -19.89
C GLU A 565 8.30 7.55 -19.56
N HIS A 566 8.96 7.46 -18.40
CA HIS A 566 9.72 6.28 -17.96
C HIS A 566 8.86 5.01 -17.91
N ILE A 567 7.53 5.12 -17.67
CA ILE A 567 6.59 4.00 -17.78
C ILE A 567 6.78 3.16 -19.05
N THR A 568 7.23 3.78 -20.16
CA THR A 568 7.49 3.07 -21.42
C THR A 568 8.65 2.08 -21.28
N ALA A 569 9.72 2.45 -20.58
CA ALA A 569 10.85 1.56 -20.29
C ALA A 569 10.51 0.56 -19.17
N ASP A 570 9.68 0.95 -18.20
CA ASP A 570 9.25 0.08 -17.09
C ASP A 570 8.41 -1.10 -17.61
N VAL A 571 7.48 -0.84 -18.54
CA VAL A 571 6.72 -1.89 -19.25
C VAL A 571 7.63 -2.81 -20.04
N ALA A 572 8.66 -2.27 -20.71
CA ALA A 572 9.65 -3.07 -21.42
C ALA A 572 10.46 -3.94 -20.45
N TRP A 573 10.88 -3.37 -19.32
CA TRP A 573 11.59 -4.09 -18.26
C TRP A 573 10.74 -5.22 -17.68
N ALA A 574 9.49 -4.97 -17.38
CA ALA A 574 8.55 -5.98 -16.90
C ALA A 574 8.43 -7.17 -17.85
N ALA A 575 8.32 -6.89 -19.16
CA ALA A 575 8.25 -7.93 -20.19
C ALA A 575 9.54 -8.74 -20.27
N ALA A 576 10.71 -8.08 -20.21
CA ALA A 576 12.01 -8.75 -20.21
C ALA A 576 12.24 -9.55 -18.91
N HIS A 577 11.84 -9.00 -17.76
CA HIS A 577 11.91 -9.69 -16.47
C HIS A 577 11.07 -10.96 -16.47
N TYR A 578 9.82 -10.89 -16.95
CA TYR A 578 8.95 -12.05 -17.12
C TYR A 578 9.62 -13.13 -17.99
N ALA A 579 10.16 -12.74 -19.14
CA ALA A 579 10.80 -13.68 -20.06
C ALA A 579 12.05 -14.34 -19.46
N SER A 580 12.86 -13.57 -18.73
CA SER A 580 14.04 -14.04 -18.02
C SER A 580 13.69 -14.96 -16.86
N TRP A 581 12.77 -14.55 -15.99
CA TRP A 581 12.38 -15.31 -14.80
C TRP A 581 11.71 -16.64 -15.11
N THR A 582 10.92 -16.69 -16.19
CA THR A 582 10.26 -17.94 -16.64
C THR A 582 11.14 -18.84 -17.48
N GLY A 583 12.24 -18.34 -18.04
CA GLY A 583 13.07 -19.05 -18.98
C GLY A 583 12.48 -19.17 -20.39
N LEU A 584 11.35 -18.49 -20.67
CA LEU A 584 10.69 -18.53 -22.00
C LEU A 584 11.43 -17.74 -23.07
N GLY A 585 12.42 -16.92 -22.66
CA GLY A 585 13.19 -16.08 -23.57
C GLY A 585 12.40 -14.90 -24.17
N THR A 586 13.10 -14.09 -24.95
CA THR A 586 12.58 -12.84 -25.51
C THR A 586 11.63 -12.95 -26.71
N PRO A 587 11.49 -14.04 -27.48
CA PRO A 587 10.66 -14.04 -28.70
C PRO A 587 9.20 -13.60 -28.41
N ALA A 588 8.63 -14.02 -27.30
CA ALA A 588 7.23 -13.67 -26.94
C ALA A 588 7.01 -12.18 -26.64
N VAL A 589 8.05 -11.45 -26.22
CA VAL A 589 8.00 -10.04 -25.84
C VAL A 589 8.81 -9.12 -26.77
N GLY A 590 9.49 -9.70 -27.76
CA GLY A 590 10.36 -8.99 -28.69
C GLY A 590 9.70 -7.79 -29.39
N PRO A 591 8.49 -7.91 -29.93
CA PRO A 591 7.79 -6.80 -30.55
C PRO A 591 7.59 -5.60 -29.60
N LEU A 592 7.27 -5.84 -28.33
CA LEU A 592 7.11 -4.79 -27.33
C LEU A 592 8.46 -4.10 -27.07
N LEU A 593 9.54 -4.87 -26.86
CA LEU A 593 10.88 -4.35 -26.63
C LEU A 593 11.37 -3.51 -27.82
N ALA A 594 11.10 -3.94 -29.06
CA ALA A 594 11.49 -3.20 -30.26
C ALA A 594 10.69 -1.89 -30.40
N GLU A 595 9.40 -1.90 -30.14
CA GLU A 595 8.56 -0.70 -30.29
C GLU A 595 8.86 0.36 -29.21
N THR A 596 9.11 -0.03 -27.99
CA THR A 596 9.53 0.87 -26.91
C THR A 596 10.94 1.42 -27.16
N ALA A 597 11.88 0.62 -27.65
CA ALA A 597 13.19 1.08 -28.08
C ALA A 597 13.10 2.09 -29.24
N ARG A 598 12.22 1.86 -30.21
CA ARG A 598 11.95 2.80 -31.32
C ARG A 598 11.40 4.14 -30.82
N TYR A 599 10.55 4.09 -29.77
CA TYR A 599 10.08 5.31 -29.12
C TYR A 599 11.25 6.12 -28.56
N TRP A 600 12.11 5.53 -27.73
CA TRP A 600 13.24 6.21 -27.14
C TRP A 600 14.23 6.74 -28.19
N ALA A 601 14.49 5.98 -29.23
CA ALA A 601 15.34 6.43 -30.34
C ALA A 601 14.77 7.65 -31.08
N SER A 602 13.46 7.83 -31.12
CA SER A 602 12.82 9.00 -31.71
C SER A 602 12.66 10.17 -30.72
N ARG A 603 12.72 9.91 -29.42
CA ARG A 603 12.54 10.88 -28.34
C ARG A 603 13.83 11.60 -27.97
N CYS A 604 14.96 10.94 -28.11
CA CYS A 604 16.27 11.53 -27.81
C CYS A 604 16.61 12.70 -28.75
N ARG A 605 17.11 13.78 -28.16
CA ARG A 605 17.71 14.91 -28.84
C ARG A 605 19.24 14.79 -28.78
N LEU A 606 19.94 15.05 -29.88
CA LEU A 606 21.40 15.14 -29.88
C LEU A 606 21.83 16.62 -29.74
N ASP A 607 22.85 16.85 -28.88
CA ASP A 607 23.52 18.13 -28.77
C ASP A 607 24.62 18.28 -29.83
N ALA A 608 25.28 19.44 -29.87
CA ALA A 608 26.36 19.70 -30.81
C ALA A 608 27.62 18.81 -30.63
N ALA A 609 27.81 18.24 -29.42
CA ALA A 609 28.86 17.27 -29.14
C ALA A 609 28.43 15.83 -29.45
N GLY A 610 27.22 15.61 -29.94
CA GLY A 610 26.68 14.32 -30.27
C GLY A 610 26.19 13.50 -29.04
N ARG A 611 26.06 14.11 -27.87
CA ARG A 611 25.44 13.46 -26.69
C ARG A 611 23.93 13.43 -26.84
N ALA A 612 23.30 12.40 -26.31
CA ALA A 612 21.85 12.21 -26.36
C ALA A 612 21.21 12.65 -25.04
N HIS A 613 20.12 13.39 -25.13
CA HIS A 613 19.39 13.99 -24.02
C HIS A 613 17.89 13.64 -24.11
N ILE A 614 17.24 13.54 -22.94
CA ILE A 614 15.79 13.49 -22.80
C ILE A 614 15.36 14.66 -21.92
N ASP A 615 14.66 15.63 -22.51
CA ASP A 615 14.33 16.90 -21.88
C ASP A 615 12.86 16.93 -21.43
N GLY A 616 12.55 17.67 -20.34
CA GLY A 616 11.20 18.01 -19.92
C GLY A 616 10.37 16.83 -19.45
N VAL A 617 10.92 15.98 -18.58
CA VAL A 617 10.25 14.79 -18.02
C VAL A 617 9.97 14.94 -16.53
N ILE A 618 9.18 14.02 -15.99
CA ILE A 618 9.05 13.73 -14.57
C ILE A 618 9.64 12.33 -14.37
N GLY A 619 10.57 12.17 -13.42
CA GLY A 619 11.07 10.87 -12.97
C GLY A 619 10.15 10.24 -11.93
N PRO A 620 10.53 9.09 -11.33
CA PRO A 620 9.80 8.49 -10.20
C PRO A 620 9.55 9.47 -9.05
N ASP A 621 10.48 10.39 -8.80
CA ASP A 621 10.29 11.49 -7.87
C ASP A 621 9.41 12.59 -8.49
N GLU A 622 8.13 12.57 -8.16
CA GLU A 622 7.14 13.51 -8.67
C GLU A 622 7.20 14.92 -8.03
N TYR A 623 8.15 15.20 -7.13
CA TYR A 623 8.35 16.54 -6.58
C TYR A 623 9.01 17.49 -7.58
N HIS A 624 9.77 16.95 -8.54
CA HIS A 624 10.50 17.69 -9.54
C HIS A 624 9.91 17.43 -10.93
N GLU A 625 9.18 18.41 -11.43
CA GLU A 625 8.48 18.34 -12.72
C GLU A 625 9.28 19.05 -13.82
N GLN A 626 9.17 18.60 -15.08
CA GLN A 626 9.77 19.19 -16.28
C GLN A 626 11.31 19.30 -16.22
N VAL A 627 11.96 18.30 -15.66
CA VAL A 627 13.42 18.25 -15.52
C VAL A 627 14.07 17.68 -16.79
N ASN A 628 15.33 18.05 -17.02
CA ASN A 628 16.11 17.55 -18.14
C ASN A 628 17.11 16.49 -17.64
N ASP A 629 17.38 15.51 -18.50
CA ASP A 629 18.35 14.44 -18.22
C ASP A 629 18.13 13.77 -16.86
N ASN A 630 16.87 13.41 -16.56
CA ASN A 630 16.58 12.60 -15.38
C ASN A 630 17.32 11.28 -15.48
N ALA A 631 18.17 10.99 -14.50
CA ALA A 631 19.03 9.81 -14.50
C ALA A 631 18.25 8.49 -14.64
N PHE A 632 17.11 8.35 -13.91
CA PHE A 632 16.27 7.17 -14.02
C PHE A 632 15.73 7.00 -15.43
N THR A 633 15.11 8.02 -16.00
CA THR A 633 14.54 7.98 -17.34
C THR A 633 15.60 7.66 -18.39
N ASN A 634 16.77 8.33 -18.31
CA ASN A 634 17.85 8.17 -19.31
C ASN A 634 18.50 6.77 -19.22
N VAL A 635 18.79 6.25 -18.04
CA VAL A 635 19.39 4.91 -17.87
C VAL A 635 18.39 3.80 -18.22
N MET A 636 17.11 3.95 -17.88
CA MET A 636 16.06 3.02 -18.29
C MET A 636 15.85 3.04 -19.80
N ALA A 637 15.87 4.22 -20.45
CA ALA A 637 15.83 4.34 -21.90
C ALA A 637 17.05 3.70 -22.57
N ARG A 638 18.26 3.91 -22.01
CA ARG A 638 19.52 3.25 -22.45
C ARG A 638 19.39 1.73 -22.39
N TRP A 639 18.91 1.20 -21.27
CA TRP A 639 18.65 -0.22 -21.11
C TRP A 639 17.65 -0.73 -22.15
N ASN A 640 16.53 -0.01 -22.35
CA ASN A 640 15.48 -0.43 -23.28
C ASN A 640 15.97 -0.42 -24.75
N LEU A 641 16.78 0.59 -25.15
CA LEU A 641 17.41 0.63 -26.47
C LEU A 641 18.28 -0.61 -26.72
N ARG A 642 19.11 -0.99 -25.76
CA ARG A 642 19.96 -2.20 -25.84
C ARG A 642 19.12 -3.48 -25.86
N ALA A 643 18.14 -3.61 -24.96
CA ALA A 643 17.26 -4.77 -24.88
C ALA A 643 16.43 -4.97 -26.18
N GLY A 644 15.94 -3.87 -26.77
CA GLY A 644 15.24 -3.90 -28.06
C GLY A 644 16.13 -4.31 -29.22
N ALA A 645 17.38 -3.79 -29.26
CA ALA A 645 18.36 -4.17 -30.26
C ALA A 645 18.74 -5.67 -30.16
N ASP A 646 18.88 -6.16 -28.94
CA ASP A 646 19.20 -7.59 -28.70
C ASP A 646 18.02 -8.51 -29.05
N ALA A 647 16.80 -8.09 -28.76
CA ALA A 647 15.58 -8.84 -29.12
C ALA A 647 15.43 -8.94 -30.66
N ALA A 648 15.66 -7.83 -31.36
CA ALA A 648 15.64 -7.80 -32.82
C ALA A 648 16.76 -8.64 -33.44
N GLY A 649 17.97 -8.59 -32.87
CA GLY A 649 19.11 -9.42 -33.31
C GLY A 649 18.85 -10.92 -33.19
N ARG A 650 18.25 -11.34 -32.06
CA ARG A 650 17.85 -12.76 -31.88
C ARG A 650 16.74 -13.21 -32.85
N ALA A 651 15.93 -12.31 -33.31
CA ALA A 651 14.91 -12.57 -34.33
C ALA A 651 15.46 -12.52 -35.77
N GLY A 652 16.78 -12.37 -35.95
CA GLY A 652 17.41 -12.24 -37.27
C GLY A 652 17.24 -10.88 -37.95
N ASN A 653 16.71 -9.90 -37.25
CA ASN A 653 16.38 -8.55 -37.76
C ASN A 653 17.46 -7.51 -37.43
N ALA A 654 18.74 -7.90 -37.43
CA ALA A 654 19.83 -6.93 -37.26
C ALA A 654 19.84 -5.95 -38.43
N SER A 655 19.70 -4.67 -38.18
CA SER A 655 19.53 -3.61 -39.16
C SER A 655 20.30 -2.34 -38.76
N ALA A 656 20.36 -1.36 -39.70
CA ALA A 656 20.86 -0.03 -39.40
C ALA A 656 20.10 0.63 -38.23
N GLU A 657 18.80 0.34 -38.09
CA GLU A 657 17.96 0.84 -37.01
C GLU A 657 18.46 0.32 -35.64
N THR A 658 18.75 -0.98 -35.52
CA THR A 658 19.23 -1.57 -34.27
C THR A 658 20.65 -1.16 -33.90
N ARG A 659 21.52 -0.90 -34.89
CA ARG A 659 22.84 -0.28 -34.65
C ARG A 659 22.69 1.11 -34.07
N ARG A 660 21.82 1.94 -34.68
CA ARG A 660 21.53 3.28 -34.19
C ARG A 660 20.99 3.28 -32.75
N TRP A 661 20.20 2.29 -32.36
CA TRP A 661 19.71 2.19 -30.98
C TRP A 661 20.87 1.97 -29.99
N ARG A 662 21.86 1.12 -30.32
CA ARG A 662 23.06 0.94 -29.50
C ARG A 662 23.90 2.20 -29.43
N GLU A 663 24.11 2.87 -30.56
CA GLU A 663 24.85 4.13 -30.61
C GLU A 663 24.20 5.23 -29.76
N LEU A 664 22.88 5.34 -29.80
CA LEU A 664 22.14 6.30 -28.96
C LEU A 664 22.23 5.93 -27.48
N ALA A 665 22.12 4.63 -27.16
CA ALA A 665 22.26 4.15 -25.81
C ALA A 665 23.62 4.50 -25.19
N ASP A 666 24.68 4.43 -25.98
CA ASP A 666 26.05 4.76 -25.53
C ASP A 666 26.28 6.28 -25.38
N ARG A 667 25.43 7.10 -26.00
CA ARG A 667 25.54 8.58 -25.98
C ARG A 667 24.60 9.25 -24.96
N LEU A 668 23.65 8.49 -24.37
CA LEU A 668 22.71 9.03 -23.39
C LEU A 668 23.42 9.54 -22.15
N VAL A 669 23.18 10.81 -21.81
CA VAL A 669 23.64 11.43 -20.57
C VAL A 669 22.93 10.78 -19.39
N ASP A 670 23.69 10.32 -18.39
CA ASP A 670 23.14 9.63 -17.23
C ASP A 670 23.39 10.32 -15.88
N GLY A 671 24.10 11.46 -15.91
CA GLY A 671 24.39 12.23 -14.69
C GLY A 671 25.41 11.61 -13.76
N TYR A 672 26.15 10.55 -14.17
CA TYR A 672 27.18 9.98 -13.32
C TYR A 672 28.40 10.90 -13.16
N ASP A 673 28.75 11.18 -11.92
CA ASP A 673 29.97 11.92 -11.55
C ASP A 673 31.00 10.95 -10.93
N PRO A 674 32.13 10.69 -11.62
CA PRO A 674 33.17 9.80 -11.13
C PRO A 674 33.90 10.34 -9.89
N THR A 675 33.84 11.65 -9.62
CA THR A 675 34.50 12.28 -8.48
C THR A 675 33.79 11.92 -7.18
N THR A 676 32.47 11.90 -7.21
CA THR A 676 31.62 11.58 -6.07
C THR A 676 31.13 10.12 -6.06
N GLY A 677 31.28 9.40 -7.19
CA GLY A 677 30.75 8.06 -7.39
C GLY A 677 29.22 8.01 -7.44
N ARG A 678 28.55 9.13 -7.72
CA ARG A 678 27.10 9.29 -7.66
C ARG A 678 26.50 9.68 -9.01
N TYR A 679 25.23 9.39 -9.17
CA TYR A 679 24.40 9.92 -10.22
C TYR A 679 23.70 11.19 -9.73
N GLU A 680 23.75 12.26 -10.50
CA GLU A 680 22.89 13.42 -10.29
C GLU A 680 21.47 13.04 -10.74
N GLN A 681 20.44 13.31 -9.92
CA GLN A 681 19.06 12.87 -10.21
C GLN A 681 18.53 13.43 -11.53
N PHE A 682 18.86 14.68 -11.83
CA PHE A 682 18.60 15.37 -13.10
C PHE A 682 19.56 16.57 -13.23
N ALA A 683 19.69 17.11 -14.42
CA ALA A 683 20.61 18.24 -14.66
C ALA A 683 20.27 19.46 -13.78
N GLY A 684 21.19 19.81 -12.88
CA GLY A 684 21.05 20.92 -11.94
C GLY A 684 20.51 20.58 -10.56
N TYR A 685 20.20 19.33 -10.26
CA TYR A 685 19.71 18.90 -8.95
C TYR A 685 20.70 19.24 -7.80
N ALA A 686 22.00 19.12 -8.02
CA ALA A 686 23.02 19.42 -7.03
C ALA A 686 23.00 20.89 -6.56
N GLY A 687 22.48 21.82 -7.40
CA GLY A 687 22.35 23.25 -7.09
C GLY A 687 21.10 23.61 -6.27
N LEU A 688 20.22 22.67 -5.97
CA LEU A 688 19.01 22.91 -5.18
C LEU A 688 19.31 23.03 -3.68
N GLU A 689 18.35 23.57 -2.91
CA GLU A 689 18.44 23.71 -1.44
C GLU A 689 18.74 22.33 -0.77
N PRO A 690 19.88 22.17 -0.05
CA PRO A 690 20.32 20.88 0.47
C PRO A 690 19.62 20.50 1.77
N LEU A 691 18.31 20.23 1.73
CA LEU A 691 17.53 19.81 2.87
C LEU A 691 17.64 18.29 3.09
N LEU A 692 17.65 17.88 4.36
CA LEU A 692 17.50 16.49 4.78
C LEU A 692 16.10 16.27 5.35
N ILE A 693 15.54 15.08 5.15
CA ILE A 693 14.18 14.80 5.57
C ILE A 693 13.98 14.90 7.09
N ASN A 694 14.98 14.47 7.88
CA ASN A 694 14.92 14.52 9.34
C ASN A 694 14.93 15.95 9.90
N ASP A 695 15.41 16.95 9.11
CA ASP A 695 15.33 18.36 9.48
C ASP A 695 13.93 18.94 9.30
N VAL A 696 13.05 18.22 8.58
CA VAL A 696 11.66 18.64 8.28
C VAL A 696 10.66 17.85 9.09
N ALA A 697 10.70 16.52 8.99
CA ALA A 697 9.81 15.62 9.72
C ALA A 697 10.29 14.17 9.65
N ALA A 698 9.85 13.32 10.57
CA ALA A 698 10.12 11.89 10.51
C ALA A 698 9.33 11.23 9.37
N PRO A 699 9.98 10.44 8.47
CA PRO A 699 9.27 9.70 7.42
C PRO A 699 8.42 8.53 8.01
N PRO A 700 7.36 8.10 7.32
CA PRO A 700 6.89 8.59 6.01
C PRO A 700 6.11 9.91 6.12
N VAL A 701 6.36 10.84 5.24
CA VAL A 701 5.76 12.17 5.29
C VAL A 701 5.50 12.77 3.90
N ALA A 702 4.39 13.50 3.73
CA ALA A 702 4.10 14.29 2.54
C ALA A 702 4.66 15.72 2.74
N VAL A 703 5.94 15.92 2.39
CA VAL A 703 6.63 17.21 2.63
C VAL A 703 6.07 18.37 1.82
N ASP A 704 5.44 18.10 0.68
CA ASP A 704 4.74 19.07 -0.15
C ASP A 704 3.53 19.70 0.57
N LEU A 705 2.92 18.99 1.52
CA LEU A 705 1.88 19.54 2.39
C LEU A 705 2.46 20.40 3.53
N LEU A 706 3.69 20.13 3.96
CA LEU A 706 4.35 20.85 5.05
C LEU A 706 5.08 22.11 4.56
N LEU A 707 5.91 21.97 3.53
CA LEU A 707 6.76 23.04 3.00
C LEU A 707 6.14 23.78 1.82
N GLY A 708 5.08 23.23 1.21
CA GLY A 708 4.51 23.68 -0.06
C GLY A 708 5.32 23.22 -1.28
N ARG A 709 4.62 22.98 -2.41
CA ARG A 709 5.21 22.43 -3.65
C ARG A 709 6.40 23.25 -4.16
N ASP A 710 6.29 24.60 -4.14
CA ASP A 710 7.31 25.48 -4.71
C ASP A 710 8.65 25.40 -3.95
N ARG A 711 8.65 25.21 -2.63
CA ARG A 711 9.89 25.04 -1.87
C ARG A 711 10.45 23.63 -2.06
N VAL A 712 9.59 22.64 -2.03
CA VAL A 712 10.01 21.23 -2.27
C VAL A 712 10.65 21.11 -3.65
N ALA A 713 10.05 21.67 -4.70
CA ALA A 713 10.61 21.66 -6.05
C ALA A 713 11.96 22.40 -6.19
N ARG A 714 12.34 23.24 -5.23
CA ARG A 714 13.65 23.92 -5.18
C ARG A 714 14.61 23.32 -4.15
N SER A 715 14.26 22.20 -3.55
CA SER A 715 15.07 21.49 -2.55
C SER A 715 15.52 20.13 -3.08
N GLN A 716 16.51 19.54 -2.40
CA GLN A 716 16.98 18.17 -2.69
C GLN A 716 16.13 17.08 -2.02
N LEU A 717 14.95 17.41 -1.47
CA LEU A 717 14.03 16.42 -0.93
C LEU A 717 13.32 15.70 -2.06
N ILE A 718 13.23 14.38 -1.97
CA ILE A 718 12.57 13.52 -2.96
C ILE A 718 11.42 12.74 -2.32
N LYS A 719 10.35 12.54 -3.09
CA LYS A 719 9.15 11.81 -2.64
C LYS A 719 9.45 10.33 -2.41
N GLN A 720 10.21 9.74 -3.32
CA GLN A 720 10.53 8.31 -3.38
C GLN A 720 11.84 8.10 -4.14
N PRO A 721 12.48 6.91 -4.01
CA PRO A 721 13.71 6.63 -4.74
C PRO A 721 13.56 6.82 -6.24
N ASP A 722 14.49 7.57 -6.83
CA ASP A 722 14.63 7.80 -8.27
C ASP A 722 15.93 7.13 -8.75
N VAL A 723 17.10 7.75 -8.52
CA VAL A 723 18.41 7.14 -8.81
C VAL A 723 18.55 5.75 -8.17
N LEU A 724 18.05 5.56 -6.94
CA LEU A 724 18.16 4.29 -6.25
C LEU A 724 17.37 3.15 -6.94
N MET A 725 16.27 3.47 -7.64
CA MET A 725 15.53 2.47 -8.45
C MET A 725 16.38 1.87 -9.57
N LEU A 726 17.35 2.61 -10.13
CA LEU A 726 18.29 2.08 -11.13
C LEU A 726 19.10 0.91 -10.57
N HIS A 727 19.59 1.06 -9.34
CA HIS A 727 20.34 0.00 -8.65
C HIS A 727 19.48 -1.22 -8.36
N HIS A 728 18.16 -1.05 -8.26
CA HIS A 728 17.21 -2.14 -8.07
C HIS A 728 16.87 -2.84 -9.39
N LEU A 729 16.43 -2.08 -10.40
CA LEU A 729 15.88 -2.63 -11.66
C LEU A 729 16.97 -3.06 -12.64
N VAL A 730 17.98 -2.21 -12.84
CA VAL A 730 19.01 -2.39 -13.89
C VAL A 730 20.43 -2.26 -13.34
N PRO A 731 20.81 -3.06 -12.32
CA PRO A 731 22.11 -2.95 -11.66
C PRO A 731 23.30 -3.15 -12.61
N ASP A 732 23.08 -3.77 -13.74
CA ASP A 732 24.10 -3.98 -14.79
C ASP A 732 24.29 -2.76 -15.73
N GLN A 733 23.44 -1.72 -15.59
CA GLN A 733 23.51 -0.48 -16.34
C GLN A 733 24.06 0.70 -15.53
N VAL A 734 24.33 0.49 -14.25
CA VAL A 734 24.95 1.48 -13.38
C VAL A 734 26.41 1.12 -13.11
N VAL A 735 27.20 2.12 -12.76
CA VAL A 735 28.63 1.93 -12.49
C VAL A 735 28.80 1.01 -11.26
N PRO A 736 29.62 -0.03 -11.36
CA PRO A 736 29.91 -0.91 -10.25
C PRO A 736 30.43 -0.13 -9.03
N GLY A 737 29.94 -0.47 -7.82
CA GLY A 737 30.32 0.20 -6.58
C GLY A 737 29.54 1.49 -6.28
N SER A 738 28.79 2.05 -7.21
CA SER A 738 28.03 3.30 -7.02
C SER A 738 26.79 3.15 -6.11
N LEU A 739 26.34 1.95 -5.76
CA LEU A 739 25.18 1.75 -4.88
C LEU A 739 25.32 2.47 -3.54
N ARG A 740 26.42 2.23 -2.83
CA ARG A 740 26.64 2.77 -1.48
C ARG A 740 26.71 4.31 -1.47
N PRO A 741 27.51 4.98 -2.32
CA PRO A 741 27.52 6.44 -2.38
C PRO A 741 26.16 7.07 -2.72
N ASN A 742 25.39 6.44 -3.62
CA ASN A 742 24.06 6.93 -3.94
C ASN A 742 23.07 6.69 -2.80
N LEU A 743 23.12 5.54 -2.13
CA LEU A 743 22.24 5.23 -1.00
C LEU A 743 22.48 6.20 0.16
N ASP A 744 23.74 6.43 0.55
CA ASP A 744 24.11 7.34 1.64
C ASP A 744 23.73 8.81 1.34
N TYR A 745 23.65 9.18 0.06
CA TYR A 745 23.24 10.52 -0.34
C TYR A 745 21.72 10.69 -0.45
N TYR A 746 20.99 9.76 -1.11
CA TYR A 746 19.58 9.92 -1.41
C TYR A 746 18.64 9.44 -0.29
N ASP A 747 19.02 8.43 0.51
CA ASP A 747 18.18 7.92 1.58
C ASP A 747 17.83 9.00 2.62
N PRO A 748 18.77 9.83 3.12
CA PRO A 748 18.44 10.92 4.05
C PRO A 748 17.60 12.06 3.45
N ARG A 749 17.41 12.08 2.12
CA ARG A 749 16.61 13.07 1.38
C ARG A 749 15.25 12.53 0.98
N THR A 750 15.03 11.25 1.19
CA THR A 750 13.80 10.56 0.76
C THR A 750 12.71 10.72 1.82
N ALA A 751 11.61 11.33 1.42
CA ALA A 751 10.45 11.58 2.30
C ALA A 751 9.66 10.30 2.62
N HIS A 752 9.82 9.23 1.83
CA HIS A 752 8.99 8.02 1.91
C HIS A 752 7.47 8.32 1.94
N GLY A 753 7.06 9.44 1.34
CA GLY A 753 5.66 9.83 1.19
C GLY A 753 4.88 8.98 0.20
N SER A 754 5.57 8.09 -0.50
CA SER A 754 5.02 7.07 -1.40
C SER A 754 5.08 5.69 -0.77
N SER A 755 4.02 4.90 -0.91
CA SER A 755 3.98 3.49 -0.49
C SER A 755 4.98 2.58 -1.21
N LEU A 756 5.53 3.04 -2.34
CA LEU A 756 6.48 2.29 -3.18
C LEU A 756 7.90 2.28 -2.59
N SER A 757 8.23 3.30 -1.81
CA SER A 757 9.58 3.66 -1.41
C SER A 757 10.20 2.73 -0.35
N PRO A 758 9.54 2.40 0.79
CA PRO A 758 10.21 1.71 1.90
C PRO A 758 10.75 0.33 1.52
N ALA A 759 9.97 -0.45 0.76
CA ALA A 759 10.36 -1.81 0.37
C ALA A 759 11.60 -1.83 -0.55
N ILE A 760 11.70 -0.88 -1.47
CA ILE A 760 12.86 -0.79 -2.38
C ILE A 760 14.10 -0.34 -1.63
N THR A 761 13.97 0.65 -0.73
CA THR A 761 15.07 1.08 0.14
C THR A 761 15.54 -0.08 1.02
N ALA A 762 14.63 -0.88 1.60
CA ALA A 762 14.98 -2.10 2.33
C ALA A 762 15.79 -3.09 1.47
N SER A 763 15.37 -3.33 0.22
CA SER A 763 16.10 -4.19 -0.72
C SER A 763 17.53 -3.70 -0.97
N LEU A 764 17.72 -2.39 -1.13
CA LEU A 764 19.01 -1.78 -1.43
C LEU A 764 19.93 -1.74 -0.21
N LEU A 765 19.39 -1.45 0.98
CA LEU A 765 20.14 -1.49 2.24
C LEU A 765 20.68 -2.90 2.50
N ALA A 766 19.87 -3.94 2.35
CA ALA A 766 20.33 -5.31 2.50
C ALA A 766 21.48 -5.63 1.54
N ARG A 767 21.36 -5.24 0.25
CA ARG A 767 22.39 -5.44 -0.78
C ARG A 767 23.66 -4.60 -0.55
N ALA A 768 23.53 -3.46 0.12
CA ALA A 768 24.68 -2.64 0.54
C ALA A 768 25.38 -3.21 1.79
N GLY A 769 24.94 -4.35 2.35
CA GLY A 769 25.50 -4.96 3.55
C GLY A 769 25.01 -4.33 4.86
N ARG A 770 23.79 -3.74 4.84
CA ARG A 770 23.12 -3.09 5.98
C ARG A 770 21.76 -3.77 6.28
N PRO A 771 21.75 -5.09 6.57
CA PRO A 771 20.51 -5.85 6.66
C PRO A 771 19.63 -5.46 7.87
N ASP A 772 20.19 -4.99 8.99
CA ASP A 772 19.42 -4.57 10.15
C ASP A 772 18.69 -3.25 9.90
N GLU A 773 19.31 -2.32 9.17
CA GLU A 773 18.62 -1.10 8.72
C GLU A 773 17.56 -1.43 7.67
N ALA A 774 17.84 -2.39 6.79
CA ALA A 774 16.88 -2.91 5.83
C ALA A 774 15.64 -3.48 6.53
N LEU A 775 15.77 -4.14 7.68
CA LEU A 775 14.65 -4.63 8.47
C LEU A 775 13.78 -3.48 9.00
N GLY A 776 14.37 -2.37 9.40
CA GLY A 776 13.62 -1.17 9.81
C GLY A 776 12.73 -0.64 8.68
N MET A 777 13.28 -0.50 7.48
CA MET A 777 12.52 -0.08 6.30
C MET A 777 11.50 -1.12 5.85
N LEU A 778 11.83 -2.41 5.93
CA LEU A 778 10.88 -3.49 5.63
C LEU A 778 9.69 -3.46 6.59
N ARG A 779 9.89 -3.24 7.88
CA ARG A 779 8.78 -3.12 8.85
C ARG A 779 7.84 -1.98 8.49
N MET A 780 8.35 -0.82 8.08
CA MET A 780 7.53 0.28 7.58
C MET A 780 6.67 -0.16 6.38
N ALA A 781 7.22 -0.92 5.44
CA ALA A 781 6.47 -1.47 4.31
C ALA A 781 5.42 -2.50 4.75
N LEU A 782 5.76 -3.40 5.68
CA LEU A 782 4.87 -4.46 6.16
C LEU A 782 3.68 -3.93 6.97
N GLU A 783 3.90 -2.87 7.74
CA GLU A 783 2.88 -2.23 8.58
C GLU A 783 2.02 -1.22 7.80
N LEU A 784 2.43 -0.82 6.59
CA LEU A 784 1.83 0.27 5.83
C LEU A 784 0.31 0.15 5.70
N ASP A 785 -0.21 -0.99 5.27
CA ASP A 785 -1.64 -1.24 5.17
C ASP A 785 -2.23 -1.80 6.48
N LEU A 786 -1.51 -2.69 7.16
CA LEU A 786 -1.98 -3.33 8.38
C LEU A 786 -2.28 -2.31 9.48
N ASP A 787 -1.48 -1.26 9.59
CA ASP A 787 -1.61 -0.17 10.56
C ASP A 787 -2.13 1.14 9.94
N ASP A 788 -2.46 1.11 8.62
CA ASP A 788 -2.98 2.27 7.88
C ASP A 788 -2.08 3.50 8.02
N LEU A 789 -0.74 3.31 7.87
CA LEU A 789 0.27 4.35 8.15
C LEU A 789 0.05 5.64 7.36
N THR A 790 -0.49 5.54 6.16
CA THR A 790 -0.77 6.67 5.28
C THR A 790 -2.20 7.20 5.39
N GLY A 791 -3.09 6.54 6.15
CA GLY A 791 -4.52 6.87 6.21
C GLY A 791 -5.29 6.56 4.92
N MET A 792 -4.70 5.80 3.98
CA MET A 792 -5.22 5.58 2.63
C MET A 792 -5.75 4.15 2.40
N THR A 793 -5.57 3.23 3.34
CA THR A 793 -5.96 1.82 3.21
C THR A 793 -7.48 1.66 3.08
N SER A 794 -8.26 2.62 3.55
CA SER A 794 -9.72 2.67 3.34
C SER A 794 -10.13 2.68 1.86
N ALA A 795 -9.29 3.17 0.96
CA ALA A 795 -9.49 3.20 -0.49
C ALA A 795 -9.00 1.93 -1.22
N GLY A 796 -8.46 0.98 -0.48
CA GLY A 796 -7.86 -0.28 -0.94
C GLY A 796 -6.40 -0.43 -0.53
N LEU A 797 -5.88 -1.66 -0.57
CA LEU A 797 -4.50 -2.00 -0.22
C LEU A 797 -3.50 -1.44 -1.23
N HIS A 798 -2.28 -1.18 -0.79
CA HIS A 798 -1.18 -0.73 -1.64
C HIS A 798 -0.47 -1.93 -2.28
N MET A 799 -0.98 -2.42 -3.41
CA MET A 799 -0.52 -3.66 -4.04
C MET A 799 0.96 -3.63 -4.43
N ALA A 800 1.45 -2.49 -4.87
CA ALA A 800 2.87 -2.30 -5.18
C ALA A 800 3.76 -2.43 -3.95
N ASN A 801 3.30 -1.95 -2.79
CA ASN A 801 4.00 -2.15 -1.52
C ASN A 801 4.05 -3.64 -1.13
N LEU A 802 2.95 -4.39 -1.31
CA LEU A 802 2.93 -5.83 -1.03
C LEU A 802 3.91 -6.60 -1.93
N GLY A 803 3.93 -6.28 -3.23
CA GLY A 803 4.90 -6.84 -4.18
C GLY A 803 6.33 -6.39 -3.89
N GLY A 804 6.52 -5.13 -3.51
CA GLY A 804 7.80 -4.56 -3.09
C GLY A 804 8.36 -5.22 -1.83
N ALA A 805 7.53 -5.47 -0.82
CA ALA A 805 7.93 -6.16 0.41
C ALA A 805 8.43 -7.59 0.12
N TRP A 806 7.77 -8.31 -0.79
CA TRP A 806 8.28 -9.58 -1.30
C TRP A 806 9.65 -9.42 -1.96
N GLN A 807 9.83 -8.40 -2.81
CA GLN A 807 11.12 -8.11 -3.45
C GLN A 807 12.20 -7.73 -2.43
N ALA A 808 11.88 -6.97 -1.38
CA ALA A 808 12.82 -6.64 -0.31
C ALA A 808 13.39 -7.91 0.35
N VAL A 809 12.54 -8.91 0.59
CA VAL A 809 12.97 -10.18 1.18
C VAL A 809 13.69 -11.06 0.16
N VAL A 810 13.10 -11.27 -1.02
CA VAL A 810 13.62 -12.25 -1.99
C VAL A 810 14.80 -11.69 -2.78
N VAL A 811 14.69 -10.45 -3.30
CA VAL A 811 15.75 -9.84 -4.11
C VAL A 811 16.79 -9.12 -3.24
N GLY A 812 16.34 -8.53 -2.11
CA GLY A 812 17.20 -7.81 -1.17
C GLY A 812 17.93 -8.74 -0.21
N MET A 813 17.18 -9.36 0.73
CA MET A 813 17.77 -10.13 1.85
C MET A 813 18.25 -11.51 1.44
N ALA A 814 17.51 -12.24 0.60
CA ALA A 814 17.96 -13.52 0.07
C ALA A 814 18.88 -13.39 -1.17
N GLY A 815 18.92 -12.21 -1.80
CA GLY A 815 19.78 -11.93 -2.94
C GLY A 815 19.44 -12.74 -4.20
N VAL A 816 18.18 -13.19 -4.34
CA VAL A 816 17.74 -14.05 -5.44
C VAL A 816 17.58 -13.25 -6.73
N ARG A 817 18.24 -13.67 -7.80
CA ARG A 817 18.15 -13.09 -9.14
C ARG A 817 18.30 -14.14 -10.22
N VAL A 818 17.78 -13.83 -11.41
CA VAL A 818 18.01 -14.65 -12.62
C VAL A 818 18.84 -13.83 -13.61
N ARG A 819 19.96 -14.40 -14.02
CA ARG A 819 20.86 -13.83 -15.03
C ARG A 819 21.28 -14.91 -16.02
N ALA A 820 21.03 -14.67 -17.31
CA ALA A 820 21.40 -15.60 -18.39
C ALA A 820 20.97 -17.07 -18.11
N GLY A 821 19.77 -17.27 -17.54
CA GLY A 821 19.25 -18.61 -17.23
C GLY A 821 19.85 -19.26 -15.97
N VAL A 822 20.62 -18.52 -15.18
CA VAL A 822 21.18 -18.95 -13.89
C VAL A 822 20.48 -18.26 -12.76
N LEU A 823 20.03 -19.01 -11.76
CA LEU A 823 19.54 -18.48 -10.48
C LEU A 823 20.73 -18.14 -9.58
N THR A 824 20.92 -16.88 -9.26
CA THR A 824 21.95 -16.43 -8.31
C THR A 824 21.37 -16.15 -6.93
N VAL A 825 22.12 -16.43 -5.88
CA VAL A 825 21.75 -16.23 -4.47
C VAL A 825 22.88 -15.47 -3.77
N ASP A 826 22.56 -14.42 -3.02
CA ASP A 826 23.53 -13.61 -2.25
C ASP A 826 22.88 -13.15 -0.93
N PRO A 827 22.77 -14.03 0.09
CA PRO A 827 21.99 -13.75 1.28
C PRO A 827 22.63 -12.73 2.20
N ARG A 828 21.79 -11.88 2.79
CA ARG A 828 22.11 -10.83 3.77
C ARG A 828 20.96 -10.75 4.78
N LEU A 829 20.93 -11.66 5.75
CA LEU A 829 19.88 -11.70 6.75
C LEU A 829 20.13 -10.68 7.86
N PRO A 830 19.07 -10.01 8.38
CA PRO A 830 19.17 -9.20 9.58
C PRO A 830 19.44 -10.06 10.82
N GLY A 831 20.19 -9.53 11.79
CA GLY A 831 20.55 -10.25 13.01
C GLY A 831 19.36 -10.73 13.85
N ALA A 832 18.21 -10.08 13.72
CA ALA A 832 16.98 -10.45 14.40
C ALA A 832 16.27 -11.69 13.81
N TRP A 833 16.68 -12.16 12.63
CA TRP A 833 16.07 -13.33 12.00
C TRP A 833 16.94 -14.57 12.18
N ASP A 834 16.40 -15.62 12.78
CA ASP A 834 17.08 -16.92 12.91
C ASP A 834 17.23 -17.63 11.56
N GLY A 835 16.42 -17.22 10.56
CA GLY A 835 16.51 -17.77 9.23
C GLY A 835 15.33 -17.38 8.33
N LEU A 836 15.50 -17.67 7.05
CA LEU A 836 14.53 -17.38 6.00
C LEU A 836 14.37 -18.60 5.09
N GLN A 837 13.14 -19.07 4.91
CA GLN A 837 12.80 -20.10 3.95
C GLN A 837 11.89 -19.52 2.87
N LEU A 838 12.23 -19.73 1.62
CA LEU A 838 11.48 -19.28 0.45
C LEU A 838 11.01 -20.48 -0.37
N ARG A 839 9.78 -20.44 -0.85
CA ARG A 839 9.25 -21.32 -1.87
C ARG A 839 8.67 -20.47 -2.99
N PHE A 840 9.13 -20.67 -4.21
CA PHE A 840 8.73 -19.88 -5.37
C PHE A 840 8.94 -20.65 -6.67
N ARG A 841 8.45 -20.11 -7.78
CA ARG A 841 8.63 -20.65 -9.12
C ARG A 841 9.66 -19.81 -9.88
N CYS A 842 10.61 -20.46 -10.53
CA CYS A 842 11.67 -19.79 -11.30
C CYS A 842 12.18 -20.74 -12.40
N LEU A 843 12.42 -20.22 -13.61
CA LEU A 843 12.96 -20.97 -14.76
C LEU A 843 12.19 -22.30 -15.03
N GLY A 844 10.86 -22.25 -14.86
CA GLY A 844 9.99 -23.41 -15.01
C GLY A 844 10.10 -24.45 -13.88
N ARG A 845 10.76 -24.15 -12.77
CA ARG A 845 11.00 -25.05 -11.63
C ARG A 845 10.27 -24.55 -10.38
N LYS A 846 9.94 -25.49 -9.48
CA LYS A 846 9.61 -25.19 -8.09
C LYS A 846 10.91 -25.18 -7.30
N VAL A 847 11.18 -24.06 -6.67
CA VAL A 847 12.41 -23.83 -5.93
C VAL A 847 12.08 -23.63 -4.46
N ARG A 848 12.84 -24.30 -3.59
CA ARG A 848 12.88 -24.03 -2.15
C ARG A 848 14.30 -23.61 -1.81
N LEU A 849 14.41 -22.51 -1.09
CA LEU A 849 15.66 -21.96 -0.56
C LEU A 849 15.53 -21.81 0.94
N ASP A 850 16.45 -22.39 1.71
CA ASP A 850 16.51 -22.28 3.17
C ASP A 850 17.84 -21.64 3.57
N ILE A 851 17.77 -20.51 4.26
CA ILE A 851 18.90 -19.66 4.61
C ILE A 851 18.93 -19.45 6.12
N THR A 852 20.10 -19.65 6.72
CA THR A 852 20.43 -19.19 8.07
C THR A 852 21.70 -18.34 8.00
N HIS A 853 22.21 -17.85 9.13
CA HIS A 853 23.47 -17.07 9.15
C HIS A 853 24.71 -17.90 8.79
N ASP A 854 24.64 -19.21 8.95
CA ASP A 854 25.72 -20.15 8.79
C ASP A 854 25.60 -21.10 7.58
N ARG A 855 24.45 -21.10 6.90
CA ARG A 855 24.21 -21.99 5.73
C ARG A 855 23.12 -21.46 4.79
N ALA A 856 23.23 -21.92 3.53
CA ALA A 856 22.17 -21.82 2.56
C ALA A 856 22.00 -23.14 1.80
N GLU A 857 20.77 -23.66 1.78
CA GLU A 857 20.40 -24.88 1.04
C GLU A 857 19.35 -24.53 -0.01
N ILE A 858 19.49 -25.13 -1.20
CA ILE A 858 18.50 -24.99 -2.27
C ILE A 858 18.03 -26.36 -2.73
N SER A 859 16.74 -26.47 -3.02
CA SER A 859 16.18 -27.63 -3.71
C SER A 859 15.33 -27.22 -4.89
N ALA A 860 15.37 -28.03 -5.97
CA ALA A 860 14.58 -27.85 -7.17
C ALA A 860 13.97 -29.17 -7.62
N ASP A 861 12.73 -29.11 -8.17
CA ASP A 861 12.00 -30.30 -8.65
C ASP A 861 12.55 -30.87 -9.97
N ALA A 862 13.45 -30.17 -10.65
CA ALA A 862 14.16 -30.62 -11.84
C ALA A 862 15.49 -29.85 -11.97
N PRO A 863 16.43 -30.26 -12.88
CA PRO A 863 17.73 -29.60 -13.01
C PRO A 863 17.62 -28.08 -13.17
N LEU A 864 18.36 -27.35 -12.36
CA LEU A 864 18.40 -25.89 -12.28
C LEU A 864 19.85 -25.41 -12.16
N ALA A 865 20.27 -24.48 -13.03
CA ALA A 865 21.55 -23.81 -12.92
C ALA A 865 21.51 -22.78 -11.79
N VAL A 866 22.38 -22.91 -10.80
CA VAL A 866 22.43 -22.07 -9.59
C VAL A 866 23.86 -21.61 -9.34
N ALA A 867 24.03 -20.36 -8.90
CA ALA A 867 25.31 -19.84 -8.43
C ALA A 867 25.12 -19.08 -7.09
N LEU A 868 26.05 -19.26 -6.17
CA LEU A 868 26.24 -18.29 -5.09
C LEU A 868 26.99 -17.08 -5.67
N ALA A 869 26.73 -15.88 -5.15
CA ALA A 869 27.38 -14.66 -5.63
C ALA A 869 28.92 -14.81 -5.67
N GLY A 870 29.53 -14.48 -6.82
CA GLY A 870 30.97 -14.62 -7.01
C GLY A 870 31.47 -16.04 -7.34
N GLN A 871 30.60 -17.05 -7.37
CA GLN A 871 30.98 -18.44 -7.68
C GLN A 871 30.49 -18.85 -9.08
N ALA A 872 31.14 -19.85 -9.65
CA ALA A 872 30.73 -20.44 -10.92
C ALA A 872 29.36 -21.15 -10.78
N PRO A 873 28.52 -21.11 -11.81
CA PRO A 873 27.23 -21.82 -11.81
C PRO A 873 27.43 -23.34 -11.73
N ARG A 874 26.54 -24.01 -10.99
CA ARG A 874 26.42 -25.46 -10.95
C ARG A 874 24.99 -25.91 -11.17
N THR A 875 24.79 -27.08 -11.68
CA THR A 875 23.45 -27.66 -11.83
C THR A 875 23.05 -28.36 -10.55
N VAL A 876 21.89 -27.98 -10.00
CA VAL A 876 21.27 -28.62 -8.84
C VAL A 876 20.07 -29.44 -9.31
N THR A 877 20.00 -30.68 -8.83
CA THR A 877 18.84 -31.57 -8.97
C THR A 877 18.53 -32.13 -7.59
N GLY A 878 17.30 -31.97 -7.10
CA GLY A 878 16.97 -32.24 -5.72
C GLY A 878 17.54 -31.18 -4.78
N THR A 879 18.11 -31.57 -3.63
CA THR A 879 18.65 -30.66 -2.60
C THR A 879 20.17 -30.57 -2.68
N ALA A 880 20.69 -29.35 -2.55
CA ALA A 880 22.13 -29.07 -2.49
C ALA A 880 22.45 -27.94 -1.51
N SER A 881 23.53 -28.08 -0.75
CA SER A 881 24.08 -27.00 0.04
C SER A 881 24.77 -26.01 -0.92
N LEU A 882 24.43 -24.71 -0.80
CA LEU A 882 25.10 -23.64 -1.52
C LEU A 882 26.30 -23.13 -0.74
N TRP A 883 26.15 -23.04 0.57
CA TRP A 883 27.15 -22.54 1.50
C TRP A 883 26.89 -23.14 2.89
N ALA A 884 27.95 -23.47 3.62
CA ALA A 884 27.95 -23.78 5.04
C ALA A 884 29.19 -23.15 5.66
N ALA A 885 29.04 -22.45 6.79
CA ALA A 885 30.19 -22.06 7.60
C ALA A 885 30.84 -23.34 8.12
N GLY A 886 32.13 -23.53 7.91
CA GLY A 886 32.93 -24.68 8.34
C GLY A 886 33.19 -24.66 9.85
#